data_9e361e5019f4aacb505d1ccb8e9859fc
#
_entry.id   9e361e5019f4aacb505d1ccb8e9859fc
#
_cell.length_a   1.000
_cell.length_b   1.000
_cell.length_c   1.000
_cell.angle_alpha   90.00
_cell.angle_beta   90.00
_cell.angle_gamma   90.00
#
_symmetry.space_group_name_H-M   'P 1'
#
loop_
_entity.id
_entity.type
_entity.pdbx_description
1 polymer ?
#
loop_
_entity_poly.entity_id
_entity_poly.type
_entity_poly.pdbx_seq_one_letter_code
_entity_poly.pdbx_strand_id
1 'polypeptide(L)'
;MNHNSLELLAPAGDLKTLKTVISAGADAVYFGGNLFGARAFAHNFSYEDAEEGIRYAHLFGKKTYLTVNTLLKNTEIERELYEYLRHYNDFGLDAVLVQDLGVLDMIRDCFPNIDLHASTQMSVSTKYGAKYLKTLGVKRVVAARELSLRELHSLHFDANMEVEAFLHGALCVSYSGQCYMSSILGGRSGNRGRCAQPCRLPYSVSGKEAFYLSPKDMSGLHRIPDLAENGVFSYKIEGRMKSTAYADAVTSLYRKYMDLYLEEGRSGYKVSKEDDELLLRSGSRTGFTSLYLDFHNGPEMMAFHDSSHSADLNSIKLHEEKKLPITARVSAFVDQPLSMTIQDLDGNVLSSVEGAPCLRAKNHPTDEEAIRKQMMKTGNTDFILDKVLVYTDQNAFLPLSQLNQLRRDAIDGAIAYFLPKEDRVSLPYRPVEKISALSDGKQTIEFHVLEAKQGEAILNCLTEDSVFDSYEIRLCLPADALMDDAKWENLEKRLDQLHISIMYCLPAVARKKNLEHMEDAVRTIGDKALYEASSVDGIGFLLAMGISADHIRPGQRLYAWNDRSSKFYEKEGFLGNTVPYELNRKELMHRDNAASILSLYEYLPMMIMANCTHKNTVGCDHKTGITRLKDRKGIEFYVRNDCSICMNTIYNSLPFSLLSVKNEFESLHMAGYLLSFTIENVDEIKRIMKNLISCLKGEKVEQNDFTYGHFHRGVD
;
A
#
# COMPACT_ATOMS: atom_id res chain seq x y z
N MET A 1 20.07 -16.12 2.66
CA MET A 1 20.26 -14.87 1.87
C MET A 1 21.62 -14.31 2.24
N ASN A 2 22.42 -13.90 1.28
CA ASN A 2 23.70 -13.25 1.57
C ASN A 2 23.44 -11.97 2.36
N HIS A 3 23.99 -11.84 3.54
CA HIS A 3 23.90 -10.64 4.41
C HIS A 3 24.54 -9.37 3.80
N ASN A 4 25.00 -9.42 2.57
CA ASN A 4 25.81 -8.38 1.92
C ASN A 4 25.04 -7.43 0.99
N SER A 5 23.71 -7.48 0.90
CA SER A 5 22.98 -6.55 0.04
C SER A 5 21.73 -6.02 0.72
N LEU A 6 21.74 -4.75 1.09
CA LEU A 6 20.55 -3.98 1.47
C LEU A 6 20.08 -3.17 0.28
N GLU A 7 18.78 -3.04 0.08
CA GLU A 7 18.19 -2.25 -0.99
C GLU A 7 17.77 -0.87 -0.48
N LEU A 8 18.28 0.21 -1.06
CA LEU A 8 17.80 1.57 -0.85
C LEU A 8 16.76 1.91 -1.92
N LEU A 9 15.50 2.04 -1.50
CA LEU A 9 14.37 2.32 -2.37
C LEU A 9 13.98 3.80 -2.33
N ALA A 10 14.30 4.53 -3.40
CA ALA A 10 14.08 5.96 -3.52
C ALA A 10 12.76 6.32 -4.25
N PRO A 11 12.13 7.45 -3.91
CA PRO A 11 10.96 7.95 -4.62
C PRO A 11 11.33 8.72 -5.88
N ALA A 12 10.53 8.58 -6.95
CA ALA A 12 10.58 9.48 -8.09
C ALA A 12 9.20 10.05 -8.43
N GLY A 13 9.12 11.38 -8.53
CA GLY A 13 7.95 12.11 -9.01
C GLY A 13 7.95 12.32 -10.52
N ASP A 14 9.13 12.34 -11.14
CA ASP A 14 9.37 12.54 -12.57
C ASP A 14 10.66 11.85 -13.03
N LEU A 15 10.89 11.79 -14.34
CA LEU A 15 12.03 11.15 -14.95
C LEU A 15 13.38 11.75 -14.49
N LYS A 16 13.45 13.08 -14.34
CA LYS A 16 14.65 13.77 -13.83
C LYS A 16 14.99 13.29 -12.43
N THR A 17 14.01 13.21 -11.55
CA THR A 17 14.19 12.72 -10.18
C THR A 17 14.64 11.26 -10.18
N LEU A 18 14.06 10.40 -11.04
CA LEU A 18 14.47 9.01 -11.18
C LEU A 18 15.95 8.89 -11.52
N LYS A 19 16.42 9.59 -12.56
CA LYS A 19 17.82 9.57 -12.96
C LYS A 19 18.75 10.12 -11.86
N THR A 20 18.31 11.19 -11.18
CA THR A 20 19.08 11.81 -10.08
C THR A 20 19.25 10.86 -8.90
N VAL A 21 18.17 10.19 -8.42
CA VAL A 21 18.27 9.29 -7.26
C VAL A 21 19.08 8.01 -7.56
N ILE A 22 19.06 7.53 -8.79
CA ILE A 22 19.96 6.44 -9.24
C ILE A 22 21.41 6.92 -9.15
N SER A 23 21.69 8.16 -9.59
CA SER A 23 23.03 8.75 -9.50
C SER A 23 23.46 8.96 -8.03
N ALA A 24 22.52 9.27 -7.14
CA ALA A 24 22.72 9.43 -5.70
C ALA A 24 22.88 8.09 -4.94
N GLY A 25 22.73 6.95 -5.63
CA GLY A 25 23.02 5.62 -5.08
C GLY A 25 21.79 4.78 -4.69
N ALA A 26 20.61 5.08 -5.21
CA ALA A 26 19.44 4.20 -5.05
C ALA A 26 19.68 2.84 -5.73
N ASP A 27 19.23 1.76 -5.11
CA ASP A 27 19.23 0.40 -5.66
C ASP A 27 17.95 0.07 -6.40
N ALA A 28 16.85 0.74 -6.01
CA ALA A 28 15.57 0.65 -6.68
C ALA A 28 14.84 1.99 -6.60
N VAL A 29 13.94 2.24 -7.56
CA VAL A 29 13.13 3.44 -7.62
C VAL A 29 11.65 3.07 -7.71
N TYR A 30 10.81 3.69 -6.86
CA TYR A 30 9.36 3.54 -7.01
C TYR A 30 8.72 4.84 -7.52
N PHE A 31 7.79 4.68 -8.44
CA PHE A 31 7.11 5.79 -9.09
C PHE A 31 5.63 5.50 -9.31
N GLY A 32 4.86 6.47 -9.79
CA GLY A 32 3.47 6.32 -10.19
C GLY A 32 3.29 6.75 -11.63
N GLY A 33 2.50 5.99 -12.35
CA GLY A 33 2.00 6.40 -13.66
C GLY A 33 0.72 7.25 -13.53
N ASN A 34 0.09 7.57 -14.65
CA ASN A 34 -1.06 8.47 -14.73
C ASN A 34 -2.30 7.97 -13.96
N LEU A 35 -2.41 6.65 -13.71
CA LEU A 35 -3.55 6.02 -13.09
C LEU A 35 -3.13 5.21 -11.86
N PHE A 36 -4.09 4.93 -10.98
CA PHE A 36 -4.06 3.92 -9.92
C PHE A 36 -3.01 4.10 -8.80
N GLY A 37 -2.33 5.23 -8.73
CA GLY A 37 -1.34 5.51 -7.68
C GLY A 37 -1.92 6.30 -6.49
N ALA A 38 -1.49 5.98 -5.26
CA ALA A 38 -1.93 6.63 -4.02
C ALA A 38 -1.47 8.10 -3.85
N ARG A 39 -0.94 8.72 -4.90
CA ARG A 39 -0.56 10.15 -4.98
C ARG A 39 -1.10 10.76 -6.27
N ALA A 40 -2.43 10.86 -6.38
CA ALA A 40 -3.11 11.37 -7.58
C ALA A 40 -2.71 12.80 -7.97
N PHE A 41 -2.23 13.60 -7.03
CA PHE A 41 -1.78 15.00 -7.26
C PHE A 41 -0.26 15.15 -7.43
N ALA A 42 0.51 14.06 -7.49
CA ALA A 42 1.92 14.11 -7.86
C ALA A 42 2.07 14.33 -9.38
N HIS A 43 3.23 14.84 -9.81
CA HIS A 43 3.64 14.64 -11.19
C HIS A 43 3.78 13.12 -11.38
N ASN A 44 3.04 12.56 -12.32
CA ASN A 44 3.05 11.13 -12.61
C ASN A 44 3.70 10.94 -13.98
N PHE A 45 4.36 9.79 -14.15
CA PHE A 45 5.06 9.48 -15.39
C PHE A 45 4.09 9.28 -16.55
N SER A 46 4.41 9.87 -17.73
CA SER A 46 3.86 9.42 -18.98
C SER A 46 4.38 8.02 -19.32
N TYR A 47 3.82 7.38 -20.34
CA TYR A 47 4.37 6.08 -20.79
C TYR A 47 5.78 6.22 -21.31
N GLU A 48 6.08 7.30 -22.06
CA GLU A 48 7.39 7.59 -22.61
C GLU A 48 8.43 7.82 -21.51
N ASP A 49 8.09 8.63 -20.50
CA ASP A 49 8.98 8.87 -19.36
C ASP A 49 9.22 7.58 -18.55
N ALA A 50 8.17 6.74 -18.42
CA ALA A 50 8.29 5.47 -17.72
C ALA A 50 9.18 4.48 -18.45
N GLU A 51 9.02 4.34 -19.78
CA GLU A 51 9.85 3.50 -20.62
C GLU A 51 11.31 3.93 -20.52
N GLU A 52 11.60 5.22 -20.69
CA GLU A 52 12.95 5.77 -20.56
C GLU A 52 13.51 5.57 -19.15
N GLY A 53 12.71 5.79 -18.10
CA GLY A 53 13.12 5.62 -16.71
C GLY A 53 13.43 4.16 -16.36
N ILE A 54 12.63 3.20 -16.80
CA ILE A 54 12.85 1.77 -16.61
C ILE A 54 14.13 1.34 -17.34
N ARG A 55 14.25 1.73 -18.61
CA ARG A 55 15.45 1.47 -19.42
C ARG A 55 16.71 2.02 -18.76
N TYR A 56 16.66 3.28 -18.28
CA TYR A 56 17.78 3.91 -17.59
C TYR A 56 18.15 3.18 -16.29
N ALA A 57 17.17 2.80 -15.49
CA ALA A 57 17.41 2.04 -14.26
C ALA A 57 18.11 0.69 -14.56
N HIS A 58 17.62 -0.06 -15.54
CA HIS A 58 18.20 -1.35 -15.93
C HIS A 58 19.62 -1.22 -16.47
N LEU A 59 19.92 -0.13 -17.19
CA LEU A 59 21.28 0.17 -17.67
C LEU A 59 22.31 0.21 -16.52
N PHE A 60 21.88 0.65 -15.33
CA PHE A 60 22.72 0.70 -14.13
C PHE A 60 22.47 -0.49 -13.18
N GLY A 61 21.79 -1.55 -13.63
CA GLY A 61 21.46 -2.72 -12.80
C GLY A 61 20.53 -2.42 -11.64
N LYS A 62 19.68 -1.36 -11.76
CA LYS A 62 18.73 -0.93 -10.74
C LYS A 62 17.31 -1.38 -11.10
N LYS A 63 16.46 -1.51 -10.07
CA LYS A 63 15.08 -1.97 -10.22
C LYS A 63 14.07 -0.83 -10.21
N THR A 64 12.91 -1.09 -10.79
CA THR A 64 11.80 -0.12 -10.87
C THR A 64 10.51 -0.74 -10.39
N TYR A 65 9.76 0.01 -9.54
CA TYR A 65 8.52 -0.47 -8.94
C TYR A 65 7.39 0.52 -9.19
N LEU A 66 6.32 0.05 -9.81
CA LEU A 66 5.13 0.86 -10.09
C LEU A 66 4.13 0.78 -8.94
N THR A 67 3.59 1.93 -8.52
CA THR A 67 2.51 1.95 -7.53
C THR A 67 1.14 1.80 -8.22
N VAL A 68 0.47 0.67 -8.00
CA VAL A 68 -0.94 0.40 -8.31
C VAL A 68 -1.65 0.10 -7.00
N ASN A 69 -1.55 1.03 -6.07
CA ASN A 69 -1.90 0.85 -4.66
C ASN A 69 -3.10 1.68 -4.23
N THR A 70 -4.06 1.83 -5.13
CA THR A 70 -5.40 2.35 -4.85
C THR A 70 -6.44 1.24 -4.96
N LEU A 71 -7.62 1.46 -4.37
CA LEU A 71 -8.77 0.60 -4.55
C LEU A 71 -9.45 0.93 -5.87
N LEU A 72 -9.80 -0.08 -6.66
CA LEU A 72 -10.35 0.10 -8.00
C LEU A 72 -11.83 -0.29 -8.08
N LYS A 73 -12.61 0.49 -8.85
CA LYS A 73 -13.99 0.20 -9.19
C LYS A 73 -14.05 -0.81 -10.36
N ASN A 74 -15.18 -1.49 -10.53
CA ASN A 74 -15.35 -2.46 -11.63
C ASN A 74 -14.94 -1.87 -13.00
N THR A 75 -15.41 -0.68 -13.33
CA THR A 75 -15.11 -0.05 -14.63
C THR A 75 -13.63 0.20 -14.86
N GLU A 76 -12.86 0.44 -13.80
CA GLU A 76 -11.42 0.70 -13.87
C GLU A 76 -10.63 -0.60 -14.06
N ILE A 77 -10.99 -1.65 -13.32
CA ILE A 77 -10.29 -2.95 -13.43
C ILE A 77 -10.61 -3.67 -14.73
N GLU A 78 -11.85 -3.59 -15.20
CA GLU A 78 -12.30 -4.27 -16.42
C GLU A 78 -11.80 -3.62 -17.71
N ARG A 79 -11.69 -2.28 -17.73
CA ARG A 79 -11.48 -1.53 -18.99
C ARG A 79 -10.08 -0.95 -19.12
N GLU A 80 -9.46 -0.54 -18.00
CA GLU A 80 -8.27 0.30 -18.05
C GLU A 80 -7.03 -0.42 -17.51
N LEU A 81 -7.15 -1.18 -16.41
CA LEU A 81 -6.01 -1.72 -15.68
C LEU A 81 -5.15 -2.67 -16.52
N TYR A 82 -5.78 -3.54 -17.33
CA TYR A 82 -5.03 -4.51 -18.14
C TYR A 82 -4.12 -3.82 -19.17
N GLU A 83 -4.69 -2.91 -19.98
CA GLU A 83 -3.90 -2.19 -20.99
C GLU A 83 -2.86 -1.28 -20.34
N TYR A 84 -3.22 -0.65 -19.22
CA TYR A 84 -2.28 0.14 -18.45
C TYR A 84 -1.06 -0.69 -18.03
N LEU A 85 -1.24 -1.85 -17.43
CA LEU A 85 -0.16 -2.71 -16.97
C LEU A 85 0.59 -3.38 -18.12
N ARG A 86 -0.07 -3.68 -19.24
CA ARG A 86 0.57 -4.27 -20.40
C ARG A 86 1.72 -3.41 -20.92
N HIS A 87 1.52 -2.10 -21.02
CA HIS A 87 2.58 -1.18 -21.41
C HIS A 87 3.81 -1.27 -20.47
N TYR A 88 3.60 -1.26 -19.16
CA TYR A 88 4.69 -1.36 -18.20
C TYR A 88 5.36 -2.74 -18.21
N ASN A 89 4.59 -3.80 -18.44
CA ASN A 89 5.15 -5.13 -18.63
C ASN A 89 6.08 -5.17 -19.85
N ASP A 90 5.63 -4.61 -20.97
CA ASP A 90 6.41 -4.53 -22.21
C ASP A 90 7.69 -3.70 -22.02
N PHE A 91 7.66 -2.64 -21.20
CA PHE A 91 8.85 -1.83 -20.85
C PHE A 91 9.84 -2.55 -19.93
N GLY A 92 9.46 -3.67 -19.34
CA GLY A 92 10.34 -4.44 -18.45
C GLY A 92 10.19 -4.15 -16.96
N LEU A 93 9.08 -3.58 -16.51
CA LEU A 93 8.83 -3.28 -15.09
C LEU A 93 9.11 -4.47 -14.17
N ASP A 94 9.86 -4.25 -13.07
CA ASP A 94 10.26 -5.34 -12.16
C ASP A 94 9.13 -5.74 -11.22
N ALA A 95 8.43 -4.79 -10.59
CA ALA A 95 7.39 -5.09 -9.62
C ALA A 95 6.27 -4.06 -9.56
N VAL A 96 5.13 -4.47 -9.01
CA VAL A 96 3.98 -3.61 -8.72
C VAL A 96 3.63 -3.67 -7.22
N LEU A 97 3.44 -2.48 -6.61
CA LEU A 97 2.93 -2.37 -5.25
C LEU A 97 1.39 -2.35 -5.30
N VAL A 98 0.74 -3.31 -4.65
CA VAL A 98 -0.72 -3.48 -4.68
C VAL A 98 -1.37 -3.39 -3.30
N GLN A 99 -2.61 -2.90 -3.24
CA GLN A 99 -3.48 -2.91 -2.05
C GLN A 99 -4.71 -3.80 -2.28
N ASP A 100 -5.34 -3.70 -3.44
CA ASP A 100 -6.59 -4.37 -3.81
C ASP A 100 -6.32 -5.84 -4.17
N LEU A 101 -7.01 -6.78 -3.51
CA LEU A 101 -6.84 -8.22 -3.77
C LEU A 101 -7.35 -8.64 -5.14
N GLY A 102 -8.35 -7.94 -5.71
CA GLY A 102 -8.78 -8.16 -7.09
C GLY A 102 -7.72 -7.72 -8.10
N VAL A 103 -7.02 -6.61 -7.83
CA VAL A 103 -5.87 -6.17 -8.64
C VAL A 103 -4.72 -7.16 -8.52
N LEU A 104 -4.43 -7.66 -7.31
CA LEU A 104 -3.41 -8.69 -7.08
C LEU A 104 -3.71 -9.96 -7.89
N ASP A 105 -4.94 -10.46 -7.81
CA ASP A 105 -5.41 -11.65 -8.54
C ASP A 105 -5.27 -11.46 -10.06
N MET A 106 -5.64 -10.29 -10.57
CA MET A 106 -5.52 -9.96 -12.00
C MET A 106 -4.06 -9.92 -12.47
N ILE A 107 -3.16 -9.30 -11.70
CA ILE A 107 -1.74 -9.22 -12.07
C ILE A 107 -1.11 -10.62 -12.07
N ARG A 108 -1.40 -11.42 -11.04
CA ARG A 108 -0.94 -12.81 -10.95
C ARG A 108 -1.36 -13.64 -12.16
N ASP A 109 -2.62 -13.48 -12.59
CA ASP A 109 -3.18 -14.23 -13.71
C ASP A 109 -2.66 -13.76 -15.08
N CYS A 110 -2.43 -12.44 -15.25
CA CYS A 110 -2.16 -11.86 -16.58
C CYS A 110 -0.68 -11.52 -16.82
N PHE A 111 0.09 -11.23 -15.76
CA PHE A 111 1.47 -10.68 -15.88
C PHE A 111 2.47 -11.45 -15.01
N PRO A 112 2.79 -12.71 -15.37
CA PRO A 112 3.64 -13.58 -14.53
C PRO A 112 5.08 -13.09 -14.36
N ASN A 113 5.54 -12.17 -15.20
CA ASN A 113 6.89 -11.58 -15.12
C ASN A 113 6.98 -10.35 -14.21
N ILE A 114 5.85 -9.87 -13.67
CA ILE A 114 5.82 -8.73 -12.73
C ILE A 114 5.75 -9.26 -11.30
N ASP A 115 6.72 -8.90 -10.48
CA ASP A 115 6.71 -9.26 -9.07
C ASP A 115 5.62 -8.50 -8.30
N LEU A 116 4.96 -9.18 -7.37
CA LEU A 116 3.92 -8.61 -6.52
C LEU A 116 4.51 -8.18 -5.18
N HIS A 117 4.40 -6.89 -4.86
CA HIS A 117 4.74 -6.35 -3.55
C HIS A 117 3.46 -5.88 -2.84
N ALA A 118 3.19 -6.41 -1.66
CA ALA A 118 2.06 -5.95 -0.85
C ALA A 118 2.34 -4.53 -0.33
N SER A 119 1.48 -3.57 -0.70
CA SER A 119 1.60 -2.18 -0.25
C SER A 119 1.42 -2.07 1.27
N THR A 120 2.07 -1.07 1.90
CA THR A 120 1.81 -0.72 3.31
C THR A 120 0.32 -0.44 3.60
N GLN A 121 -0.47 -0.12 2.57
CA GLN A 121 -1.91 0.10 2.68
C GLN A 121 -2.70 -1.19 2.96
N MET A 122 -2.12 -2.36 2.78
CA MET A 122 -2.67 -3.63 3.27
C MET A 122 -2.51 -3.81 4.78
N SER A 123 -1.74 -2.94 5.45
CA SER A 123 -1.49 -2.94 6.90
C SER A 123 -0.94 -4.26 7.45
N VAL A 124 -0.09 -4.96 6.67
CA VAL A 124 0.48 -6.24 7.09
C VAL A 124 1.37 -6.05 8.31
N SER A 125 1.07 -6.75 9.39
CA SER A 125 1.70 -6.57 10.70
C SER A 125 2.15 -7.86 11.38
N THR A 126 1.80 -9.03 10.84
CA THR A 126 2.13 -10.32 11.47
C THR A 126 2.67 -11.34 10.47
N LYS A 127 3.38 -12.34 11.00
CA LYS A 127 3.82 -13.51 10.23
C LYS A 127 2.67 -14.26 9.53
N TYR A 128 1.46 -14.19 10.08
CA TYR A 128 0.30 -14.88 9.54
C TYR A 128 -0.16 -14.26 8.24
N GLY A 129 -0.32 -12.94 8.19
CA GLY A 129 -0.65 -12.21 6.96
C GLY A 129 0.46 -12.33 5.91
N ALA A 130 1.72 -12.24 6.33
CA ALA A 130 2.86 -12.43 5.43
C ALA A 130 2.87 -13.82 4.79
N LYS A 131 2.63 -14.88 5.58
CA LYS A 131 2.53 -16.26 5.06
C LYS A 131 1.36 -16.43 4.09
N TYR A 132 0.19 -15.89 4.42
CA TYR A 132 -0.98 -15.93 3.54
C TYR A 132 -0.70 -15.23 2.21
N LEU A 133 -0.16 -14.01 2.22
CA LEU A 133 0.21 -13.29 1.01
C LEU A 133 1.27 -14.05 0.18
N LYS A 134 2.17 -14.76 0.83
CA LYS A 134 3.15 -15.60 0.13
C LYS A 134 2.48 -16.73 -0.66
N THR A 135 1.41 -17.35 -0.14
CA THR A 135 0.64 -18.38 -0.89
C THR A 135 -0.04 -17.78 -2.11
N LEU A 136 -0.33 -16.48 -2.09
CA LEU A 136 -0.88 -15.73 -3.22
C LEU A 136 0.17 -15.26 -4.24
N GLY A 137 1.45 -15.60 -4.05
CA GLY A 137 2.53 -15.22 -4.96
C GLY A 137 3.19 -13.88 -4.65
N VAL A 138 2.84 -13.23 -3.53
CA VAL A 138 3.51 -11.99 -3.10
C VAL A 138 4.95 -12.29 -2.67
N LYS A 139 5.90 -11.58 -3.25
CA LYS A 139 7.34 -11.74 -2.96
C LYS A 139 7.82 -10.85 -1.82
N ARG A 140 7.26 -9.63 -1.69
CA ARG A 140 7.68 -8.64 -0.71
C ARG A 140 6.48 -8.04 0.00
N VAL A 141 6.64 -7.80 1.30
CA VAL A 141 5.67 -7.04 2.10
C VAL A 141 6.27 -5.70 2.50
N VAL A 142 5.59 -4.61 2.16
CA VAL A 142 5.86 -3.29 2.75
C VAL A 142 5.17 -3.26 4.11
N ALA A 143 5.93 -3.47 5.16
CA ALA A 143 5.44 -3.62 6.52
C ALA A 143 4.61 -2.40 6.98
N ALA A 144 3.63 -2.64 7.85
CA ALA A 144 2.93 -1.55 8.53
C ALA A 144 3.95 -0.69 9.31
N ARG A 145 3.77 0.63 9.29
CA ARG A 145 4.72 1.60 9.87
C ARG A 145 4.73 1.59 11.40
N GLU A 146 3.74 0.96 11.99
CA GLU A 146 3.51 0.85 13.42
C GLU A 146 4.26 -0.30 14.07
N LEU A 147 5.04 -1.06 13.32
CA LEU A 147 5.74 -2.24 13.80
C LEU A 147 6.99 -1.90 14.59
N SER A 148 7.18 -2.65 15.67
CA SER A 148 8.44 -2.71 16.42
C SER A 148 9.48 -3.57 15.70
N LEU A 149 10.76 -3.43 16.05
CA LEU A 149 11.84 -4.26 15.53
C LEU A 149 11.55 -5.77 15.67
N ARG A 150 10.96 -6.19 16.81
CA ARG A 150 10.59 -7.59 17.05
C ARG A 150 9.51 -8.10 16.09
N GLU A 151 8.55 -7.26 15.72
CA GLU A 151 7.50 -7.62 14.76
C GLU A 151 8.07 -7.68 13.35
N LEU A 152 8.94 -6.75 12.96
CA LEU A 152 9.68 -6.81 11.69
C LEU A 152 10.53 -8.10 11.59
N HIS A 153 11.22 -8.46 12.66
CA HIS A 153 11.94 -9.74 12.76
C HIS A 153 11.04 -10.95 12.46
N SER A 154 9.84 -10.96 13.05
CA SER A 154 8.88 -12.05 12.86
C SER A 154 8.37 -12.14 11.42
N LEU A 155 8.16 -11.00 10.73
CA LEU A 155 7.79 -10.98 9.30
C LEU A 155 8.86 -11.64 8.43
N HIS A 156 10.14 -11.39 8.70
CA HIS A 156 11.22 -11.97 7.92
C HIS A 156 11.50 -13.43 8.32
N PHE A 157 11.86 -13.66 9.58
CA PHE A 157 12.38 -14.97 10.00
C PHE A 157 11.29 -16.03 10.20
N ASP A 158 10.11 -15.66 10.77
CA ASP A 158 9.03 -16.63 11.03
C ASP A 158 8.14 -16.87 9.81
N ALA A 159 8.03 -15.89 8.88
CA ALA A 159 7.26 -16.05 7.66
C ALA A 159 8.13 -16.33 6.42
N ASN A 160 9.46 -16.19 6.53
CA ASN A 160 10.38 -16.25 5.38
C ASN A 160 9.91 -15.34 4.24
N MET A 161 9.59 -14.07 4.58
CA MET A 161 9.12 -13.04 3.66
C MET A 161 10.20 -11.98 3.47
N GLU A 162 10.33 -11.44 2.27
CA GLU A 162 11.12 -10.25 2.04
C GLU A 162 10.40 -9.02 2.61
N VAL A 163 11.07 -8.28 3.48
CA VAL A 163 10.48 -7.15 4.21
C VAL A 163 11.05 -5.84 3.71
N GLU A 164 10.15 -4.93 3.31
CA GLU A 164 10.42 -3.53 3.05
C GLU A 164 9.88 -2.69 4.20
N ALA A 165 10.66 -1.75 4.73
CA ALA A 165 10.24 -0.83 5.77
C ALA A 165 10.51 0.62 5.39
N PHE A 166 9.63 1.54 5.83
CA PHE A 166 9.91 2.96 5.69
C PHE A 166 11.06 3.36 6.61
N LEU A 167 11.95 4.16 6.04
CA LEU A 167 13.15 4.65 6.71
C LEU A 167 13.10 6.16 6.96
N HIS A 168 12.42 6.93 6.08
CA HIS A 168 12.42 8.38 6.13
C HIS A 168 11.13 9.01 5.57
N GLY A 169 10.74 10.15 6.14
CA GLY A 169 9.75 11.07 5.59
C GLY A 169 8.41 11.08 6.32
N ALA A 170 7.42 11.65 5.66
CA ALA A 170 6.10 11.91 6.23
C ALA A 170 5.31 10.63 6.52
N LEU A 171 4.63 10.62 7.67
CA LEU A 171 3.87 9.46 8.14
C LEU A 171 2.37 9.76 8.27
N CYS A 172 1.58 8.71 8.11
CA CYS A 172 0.17 8.69 8.46
C CYS A 172 0.02 8.38 9.95
N VAL A 173 -0.91 9.02 10.65
CA VAL A 173 -1.26 8.68 12.04
C VAL A 173 -2.13 7.43 12.11
N SER A 174 -2.94 7.19 11.07
CA SER A 174 -3.70 5.96 10.90
C SER A 174 -2.80 4.85 10.39
N TYR A 175 -3.11 3.61 10.73
CA TYR A 175 -2.63 2.50 9.92
C TYR A 175 -2.92 2.78 8.44
N SER A 176 -1.92 2.60 7.61
CA SER A 176 -2.01 2.93 6.18
C SER A 176 -3.10 2.08 5.52
N GLY A 177 -4.00 2.72 4.76
CA GLY A 177 -5.16 2.04 4.18
C GLY A 177 -6.39 1.98 5.11
N GLN A 178 -6.27 2.30 6.40
CA GLN A 178 -7.33 2.17 7.39
C GLN A 178 -8.01 3.49 7.77
N CYS A 179 -8.00 4.50 6.86
CA CYS A 179 -8.55 5.82 7.12
C CYS A 179 -9.57 6.25 6.06
N TYR A 180 -10.80 6.53 6.50
CA TYR A 180 -11.89 7.12 5.72
C TYR A 180 -12.16 8.59 6.07
N MET A 181 -11.40 9.20 7.00
CA MET A 181 -11.73 10.52 7.53
C MET A 181 -11.79 11.59 6.42
N SER A 182 -10.86 11.54 5.47
CA SER A 182 -10.84 12.48 4.35
C SER A 182 -12.01 12.28 3.38
N SER A 183 -12.43 11.05 3.13
CA SER A 183 -13.57 10.76 2.26
C SER A 183 -14.91 11.10 2.92
N ILE A 184 -15.10 10.74 4.18
CA ILE A 184 -16.35 11.01 4.91
C ILE A 184 -16.57 12.52 5.08
N LEU A 185 -15.54 13.27 5.44
CA LEU A 185 -15.63 14.72 5.65
C LEU A 185 -15.71 15.52 4.35
N GLY A 186 -15.07 15.06 3.26
CA GLY A 186 -14.89 15.87 2.05
C GLY A 186 -15.00 15.14 0.72
N GLY A 187 -15.39 13.86 0.67
CA GLY A 187 -15.50 13.07 -0.57
C GLY A 187 -14.17 12.63 -1.19
N ARG A 188 -13.02 13.02 -0.59
CA ARG A 188 -11.68 12.75 -1.11
C ARG A 188 -11.08 11.51 -0.46
N SER A 189 -11.15 10.35 -1.13
CA SER A 189 -10.66 9.10 -0.57
C SER A 189 -9.13 9.03 -0.47
N GLY A 190 -8.63 8.70 0.74
CA GLY A 190 -7.22 8.40 0.96
C GLY A 190 -6.78 7.11 0.27
N ASN A 191 -7.68 6.13 0.18
CA ASN A 191 -7.46 4.85 -0.49
C ASN A 191 -7.51 4.95 -2.03
N ARG A 192 -7.89 6.14 -2.54
CA ARG A 192 -7.82 6.48 -3.96
C ARG A 192 -6.80 7.59 -4.26
N GLY A 193 -5.88 7.81 -3.33
CA GLY A 193 -4.77 8.76 -3.50
C GLY A 193 -5.13 10.23 -3.35
N ARG A 194 -6.35 10.58 -2.89
CA ARG A 194 -6.86 11.96 -2.85
C ARG A 194 -6.99 12.57 -1.45
N CYS A 195 -6.29 12.01 -0.46
CA CYS A 195 -6.36 12.44 0.93
C CYS A 195 -6.14 13.95 1.12
N ALA A 196 -7.08 14.64 1.79
CA ALA A 196 -6.99 16.05 2.15
C ALA A 196 -6.20 16.31 3.45
N GLN A 197 -5.67 15.26 4.09
CA GLN A 197 -4.89 15.30 5.33
C GLN A 197 -5.62 15.97 6.51
N PRO A 198 -6.87 15.59 6.86
CA PRO A 198 -7.58 16.18 7.98
C PRO A 198 -6.87 15.96 9.32
N CYS A 199 -6.06 14.90 9.46
CA CYS A 199 -5.21 14.65 10.63
C CYS A 199 -4.13 15.74 10.88
N ARG A 200 -3.87 16.60 9.91
CA ARG A 200 -2.90 17.70 10.01
C ARG A 200 -3.54 19.04 10.43
N LEU A 201 -4.82 19.01 10.76
CA LEU A 201 -5.55 20.16 11.28
C LEU A 201 -5.55 20.16 12.82
N PRO A 202 -5.73 21.34 13.46
CA PRO A 202 -5.90 21.42 14.90
C PRO A 202 -7.27 20.88 15.32
N TYR A 203 -7.29 20.26 16.48
CA TYR A 203 -8.50 19.79 17.18
C TYR A 203 -8.48 20.23 18.62
N SER A 204 -9.65 20.33 19.26
CA SER A 204 -9.76 20.62 20.68
C SER A 204 -10.14 19.36 21.47
N VAL A 205 -9.43 19.11 22.56
CA VAL A 205 -9.76 18.08 23.57
C VAL A 205 -9.85 18.78 24.91
N SER A 206 -11.00 18.66 25.60
CA SER A 206 -11.24 19.31 26.89
C SER A 206 -10.91 20.80 26.90
N GLY A 207 -11.21 21.51 25.80
CA GLY A 207 -11.01 22.96 25.66
C GLY A 207 -9.57 23.38 25.31
N LYS A 208 -8.63 22.45 25.16
CA LYS A 208 -7.26 22.72 24.70
C LYS A 208 -7.12 22.36 23.22
N GLU A 209 -6.68 23.31 22.40
CA GLU A 209 -6.45 23.12 20.97
C GLU A 209 -5.00 22.71 20.71
N ALA A 210 -4.78 21.68 19.90
CA ALA A 210 -3.47 21.25 19.40
C ALA A 210 -3.62 20.32 18.19
N PHE A 211 -2.51 19.99 17.54
CA PHE A 211 -2.47 19.04 16.39
C PHE A 211 -2.38 17.59 16.89
N TYR A 212 -3.38 17.12 17.62
CA TYR A 212 -3.40 15.82 18.30
C TYR A 212 -3.26 14.61 17.37
N LEU A 213 -3.55 14.76 16.08
CA LEU A 213 -3.48 13.70 15.08
C LEU A 213 -2.29 13.88 14.11
N SER A 214 -1.38 14.82 14.37
CA SER A 214 -0.25 15.12 13.49
C SER A 214 1.05 14.49 14.02
N PRO A 215 1.52 13.33 13.49
CA PRO A 215 2.82 12.80 13.88
C PRO A 215 3.96 13.63 13.29
N LYS A 216 5.12 13.60 13.95
CA LYS A 216 6.40 14.05 13.40
C LYS A 216 6.78 13.21 12.19
N ASP A 217 7.71 13.70 11.38
CA ASP A 217 8.27 12.90 10.29
C ASP A 217 9.24 11.83 10.83
N MET A 218 9.37 10.71 10.10
CA MET A 218 10.27 9.63 10.47
C MET A 218 11.70 9.90 10.02
N SER A 219 12.67 9.57 10.87
CA SER A 219 14.05 9.30 10.50
C SER A 219 14.54 8.00 11.16
N GLY A 220 14.89 7.05 10.33
CA GLY A 220 15.52 5.80 10.74
C GLY A 220 17.04 5.79 10.57
N LEU A 221 17.69 6.96 10.37
CA LEU A 221 19.11 7.05 10.10
C LEU A 221 19.94 6.35 11.17
N HIS A 222 19.63 6.56 12.45
CA HIS A 222 20.30 5.90 13.56
C HIS A 222 19.87 4.44 13.78
N ARG A 223 18.91 3.93 13.00
CA ARG A 223 18.31 2.59 13.15
C ARG A 223 18.63 1.64 12.00
N ILE A 224 19.48 2.03 11.06
CA ILE A 224 19.88 1.17 9.93
C ILE A 224 20.43 -0.18 10.43
N PRO A 225 21.38 -0.24 11.39
CA PRO A 225 21.87 -1.51 11.90
C PRO A 225 20.77 -2.37 12.55
N ASP A 226 19.87 -1.74 13.34
CA ASP A 226 18.78 -2.44 14.01
C ASP A 226 17.82 -3.06 13.00
N LEU A 227 17.45 -2.32 11.95
CA LEU A 227 16.57 -2.79 10.90
C LEU A 227 17.20 -3.94 10.10
N ALA A 228 18.49 -3.82 9.73
CA ALA A 228 19.24 -4.84 8.99
C ALA A 228 19.33 -6.16 9.79
N GLU A 229 19.67 -6.09 11.06
CA GLU A 229 19.79 -7.27 11.94
C GLU A 229 18.43 -7.92 12.25
N ASN A 230 17.32 -7.17 12.07
CA ASN A 230 15.97 -7.72 12.19
C ASN A 230 15.37 -8.13 10.82
N GLY A 231 16.19 -8.24 9.77
CA GLY A 231 15.81 -8.85 8.49
C GLY A 231 15.08 -7.92 7.53
N VAL A 232 15.12 -6.60 7.74
CA VAL A 232 14.64 -5.65 6.75
C VAL A 232 15.61 -5.61 5.57
N PHE A 233 15.12 -5.97 4.40
CA PHE A 233 15.91 -5.98 3.17
C PHE A 233 15.86 -4.65 2.44
N SER A 234 14.66 -4.04 2.29
CA SER A 234 14.44 -2.82 1.50
C SER A 234 14.09 -1.64 2.40
N TYR A 235 14.80 -0.54 2.21
CA TYR A 235 14.75 0.70 3.00
C TYR A 235 14.10 1.80 2.17
N LYS A 236 12.83 2.08 2.46
CA LYS A 236 12.01 3.00 1.65
C LYS A 236 12.03 4.43 2.16
N ILE A 237 12.35 5.35 1.26
CA ILE A 237 12.23 6.79 1.48
C ILE A 237 10.86 7.26 0.99
N GLU A 238 10.05 7.93 1.84
CA GLU A 238 8.82 8.61 1.41
C GLU A 238 9.15 9.97 0.80
N GLY A 239 8.58 10.29 -0.39
CA GLY A 239 8.91 11.56 -0.99
C GLY A 239 8.46 11.80 -2.43
N ARG A 240 7.55 11.01 -3.04
CA ARG A 240 7.11 11.19 -4.44
C ARG A 240 6.56 12.59 -4.78
N MET A 241 6.05 13.33 -3.80
CA MET A 241 5.57 14.72 -3.95
C MET A 241 6.61 15.76 -3.54
N LYS A 242 7.83 15.36 -3.24
CA LYS A 242 8.93 16.24 -2.84
C LYS A 242 9.75 16.65 -4.08
N SER A 243 10.59 17.68 -3.92
CA SER A 243 11.49 18.14 -4.97
C SER A 243 12.61 17.13 -5.27
N THR A 244 13.18 17.19 -6.48
CA THR A 244 14.36 16.42 -6.86
C THR A 244 15.52 16.65 -5.89
N ALA A 245 15.72 17.89 -5.40
CA ALA A 245 16.77 18.18 -4.43
C ALA A 245 16.59 17.46 -3.10
N TYR A 246 15.33 17.33 -2.63
CA TYR A 246 15.04 16.51 -1.45
C TYR A 246 15.36 15.02 -1.69
N ALA A 247 14.88 14.49 -2.80
CA ALA A 247 15.07 13.07 -3.12
C ALA A 247 16.57 12.73 -3.24
N ASP A 248 17.33 13.60 -3.90
CA ASP A 248 18.80 13.48 -4.05
C ASP A 248 19.52 13.51 -2.71
N ALA A 249 19.32 14.57 -1.91
CA ALA A 249 20.00 14.78 -0.63
C ALA A 249 19.72 13.64 0.35
N VAL A 250 18.45 13.20 0.44
CA VAL A 250 18.05 12.13 1.37
C VAL A 250 18.61 10.79 0.88
N THR A 251 18.51 10.49 -0.42
CA THR A 251 19.02 9.22 -0.98
C THR A 251 20.53 9.10 -0.79
N SER A 252 21.30 10.14 -1.14
CA SER A 252 22.77 10.11 -1.01
C SER A 252 23.21 9.95 0.44
N LEU A 253 22.50 10.60 1.37
CA LEU A 253 22.81 10.48 2.79
C LEU A 253 22.54 9.07 3.32
N TYR A 254 21.39 8.49 3.01
CA TYR A 254 21.09 7.12 3.42
C TYR A 254 22.03 6.11 2.76
N ARG A 255 22.40 6.31 1.49
CA ARG A 255 23.40 5.48 0.82
C ARG A 255 24.73 5.49 1.55
N LYS A 256 25.25 6.68 1.90
CA LYS A 256 26.48 6.84 2.70
C LYS A 256 26.46 5.99 3.96
N TYR A 257 25.38 6.02 4.71
CA TYR A 257 25.26 5.30 5.98
C TYR A 257 24.96 3.81 5.83
N MET A 258 24.27 3.42 4.77
CA MET A 258 24.11 2.00 4.45
C MET A 258 25.45 1.37 4.04
N ASP A 259 26.26 2.07 3.24
CA ASP A 259 27.62 1.61 2.88
C ASP A 259 28.52 1.53 4.12
N LEU A 260 28.49 2.56 4.97
CA LEU A 260 29.25 2.53 6.24
C LEU A 260 28.89 1.32 7.10
N TYR A 261 27.60 0.97 7.20
CA TYR A 261 27.17 -0.21 7.93
C TYR A 261 27.64 -1.50 7.27
N LEU A 262 27.57 -1.60 5.97
CA LEU A 262 28.01 -2.79 5.21
C LEU A 262 29.52 -3.00 5.30
N GLU A 263 30.31 -1.92 5.33
CA GLU A 263 31.78 -1.95 5.39
C GLU A 263 32.30 -2.16 6.82
N GLU A 264 31.79 -1.43 7.79
CA GLU A 264 32.33 -1.37 9.15
C GLU A 264 31.49 -2.11 10.21
N GLY A 265 30.26 -2.53 9.83
CA GLY A 265 29.31 -3.17 10.73
C GLY A 265 28.77 -2.21 11.79
N ARG A 266 28.06 -2.78 12.77
CA ARG A 266 27.45 -2.01 13.88
C ARG A 266 28.49 -1.24 14.72
N SER A 267 29.68 -1.78 14.93
CA SER A 267 30.71 -1.17 15.78
C SER A 267 31.30 0.12 15.21
N GLY A 268 31.38 0.22 13.88
CA GLY A 268 31.86 1.42 13.17
C GLY A 268 30.75 2.41 12.83
N TYR A 269 29.48 2.02 12.99
CA TYR A 269 28.34 2.84 12.59
C TYR A 269 28.14 4.04 13.53
N LYS A 270 28.43 5.25 13.04
CA LYS A 270 28.23 6.52 13.76
C LYS A 270 27.73 7.59 12.81
N VAL A 271 26.60 8.19 13.13
CA VAL A 271 26.03 9.32 12.40
C VAL A 271 26.68 10.62 12.88
N SER A 272 27.13 11.46 11.96
CA SER A 272 27.70 12.76 12.28
C SER A 272 26.59 13.79 12.59
N LYS A 273 26.92 14.80 13.39
CA LYS A 273 25.97 15.88 13.71
C LYS A 273 25.62 16.72 12.47
N GLU A 274 26.60 16.90 11.59
CA GLU A 274 26.45 17.66 10.34
C GLU A 274 25.43 16.99 9.42
N ASP A 275 25.44 15.67 9.36
CA ASP A 275 24.50 14.87 8.53
C ASP A 275 23.11 14.84 9.16
N ASP A 276 22.98 14.77 10.48
CA ASP A 276 21.68 14.93 11.16
C ASP A 276 21.08 16.32 10.91
N GLU A 277 21.91 17.38 10.94
CA GLU A 277 21.47 18.75 10.63
C GLU A 277 21.09 18.91 9.14
N LEU A 278 21.83 18.26 8.22
CA LEU A 278 21.50 18.25 6.80
C LEU A 278 20.13 17.62 6.58
N LEU A 279 19.86 16.48 7.25
CA LEU A 279 18.58 15.79 7.17
C LEU A 279 17.42 16.68 7.67
N LEU A 280 17.62 17.40 8.79
CA LEU A 280 16.65 18.36 9.32
C LEU A 280 16.38 19.49 8.32
N ARG A 281 17.42 20.04 7.69
CA ARG A 281 17.32 21.09 6.68
C ARG A 281 16.65 20.62 5.37
N SER A 282 16.66 19.32 5.09
CA SER A 282 15.96 18.75 3.93
C SER A 282 14.44 18.87 4.04
N GLY A 283 13.93 19.28 5.19
CA GLY A 283 12.54 19.59 5.46
C GLY A 283 11.86 18.54 6.33
N SER A 284 11.47 18.96 7.52
CA SER A 284 10.72 18.15 8.46
C SER A 284 9.57 18.92 9.09
N ARG A 285 8.55 18.22 9.54
CA ARG A 285 7.48 18.79 10.37
C ARG A 285 7.88 18.64 11.83
N THR A 286 8.31 19.72 12.46
CA THR A 286 8.61 19.73 13.91
C THR A 286 9.71 18.76 14.37
N GLY A 287 10.67 18.43 13.49
CA GLY A 287 11.72 17.45 13.77
C GLY A 287 11.33 16.01 13.43
N PHE A 288 12.23 15.10 13.79
CA PHE A 288 12.09 13.67 13.48
C PHE A 288 11.76 12.84 14.72
N THR A 289 11.27 11.63 14.46
CA THR A 289 11.08 10.56 15.43
C THR A 289 11.43 9.22 14.77
N SER A 290 11.95 8.26 15.55
CA SER A 290 12.10 6.86 15.15
C SER A 290 10.78 6.07 15.26
N LEU A 291 9.71 6.71 15.74
CA LEU A 291 8.37 6.14 15.92
C LEU A 291 8.37 4.82 16.71
N TYR A 292 7.62 3.86 16.15
CA TYR A 292 7.36 2.57 16.78
C TYR A 292 8.60 1.65 16.84
N LEU A 293 9.70 2.03 16.22
CA LEU A 293 10.97 1.32 16.42
C LEU A 293 11.48 1.48 17.86
N ASP A 294 11.19 2.62 18.50
CA ASP A 294 11.62 2.94 19.89
C ASP A 294 10.46 3.09 20.85
N PHE A 295 9.27 3.50 20.36
CA PHE A 295 8.12 3.83 21.19
C PHE A 295 6.95 2.91 20.86
N HIS A 296 6.18 2.54 21.87
CA HIS A 296 4.92 1.84 21.61
C HIS A 296 3.84 2.82 21.09
N ASN A 297 3.68 3.95 21.74
CA ASN A 297 2.90 5.15 21.37
C ASN A 297 3.17 6.25 22.40
N GLY A 298 2.79 7.49 22.11
CA GLY A 298 2.92 8.57 23.07
C GLY A 298 3.16 9.95 22.46
N PRO A 299 3.22 10.99 23.31
CA PRO A 299 3.37 12.38 22.87
C PRO A 299 4.70 12.66 22.18
N GLU A 300 5.75 11.90 22.42
CA GLU A 300 7.08 12.04 21.80
C GLU A 300 7.03 11.90 20.28
N MET A 301 6.04 11.15 19.78
CA MET A 301 5.84 10.88 18.37
C MET A 301 5.03 11.99 17.67
N MET A 302 4.44 12.93 18.41
CA MET A 302 3.45 13.87 17.90
C MET A 302 4.01 15.28 17.73
N ALA A 303 3.53 15.96 16.70
CA ALA A 303 3.81 17.36 16.40
C ALA A 303 2.62 18.22 16.86
N PHE A 304 2.56 18.56 18.14
CA PHE A 304 1.42 19.29 18.72
C PHE A 304 1.28 20.75 18.23
N HIS A 305 2.28 21.29 17.56
CA HIS A 305 2.31 22.65 17.03
C HIS A 305 2.61 22.61 15.53
N ASP A 306 2.10 23.59 14.80
CA ASP A 306 2.48 23.79 13.40
C ASP A 306 3.84 24.53 13.36
N SER A 307 4.90 23.79 13.16
CA SER A 307 6.25 24.32 12.96
C SER A 307 6.92 23.54 11.82
N SER A 308 6.41 23.74 10.60
CA SER A 308 7.08 23.21 9.42
C SER A 308 8.38 23.96 9.17
N HIS A 309 9.50 23.25 9.20
CA HIS A 309 10.76 23.77 8.69
C HIS A 309 10.72 23.67 7.16
N SER A 310 10.69 24.82 6.48
CA SER A 310 10.84 24.84 5.02
C SER A 310 12.23 24.34 4.67
N ALA A 311 12.30 23.46 3.67
CA ALA A 311 13.59 22.97 3.18
C ALA A 311 14.39 24.14 2.60
N ASP A 312 15.60 24.39 3.11
CA ASP A 312 16.59 25.22 2.43
C ASP A 312 17.57 24.30 1.69
N LEU A 313 17.16 23.92 0.49
CA LEU A 313 17.93 23.03 -0.40
C LEU A 313 18.63 23.79 -1.53
N ASN A 314 18.57 25.13 -1.54
CA ASN A 314 19.12 25.95 -2.62
C ASN A 314 20.66 25.84 -2.75
N SER A 315 21.34 25.40 -1.69
CA SER A 315 22.79 25.21 -1.66
C SER A 315 23.22 23.79 -2.06
N ILE A 316 22.28 22.84 -2.26
CA ILE A 316 22.63 21.45 -2.58
C ILE A 316 22.88 21.33 -4.08
N LYS A 317 24.11 20.95 -4.43
CA LYS A 317 24.46 20.57 -5.80
C LYS A 317 23.90 19.18 -6.06
N LEU A 318 22.96 19.07 -7.02
CA LEU A 318 22.39 17.79 -7.43
C LEU A 318 23.45 16.87 -8.05
N HIS A 319 23.30 15.59 -7.85
CA HIS A 319 24.08 14.60 -8.62
C HIS A 319 23.73 14.72 -10.09
N GLU A 320 24.76 14.80 -10.93
CA GLU A 320 24.60 14.76 -12.38
C GLU A 320 24.16 13.36 -12.82
N GLU A 321 23.39 13.31 -13.91
CA GLU A 321 22.97 12.03 -14.49
C GLU A 321 24.21 11.19 -14.82
N LYS A 322 24.24 9.96 -14.32
CA LYS A 322 25.32 9.03 -14.62
C LYS A 322 25.27 8.62 -16.09
N LYS A 323 26.43 8.47 -16.68
CA LYS A 323 26.60 7.83 -17.97
C LYS A 323 27.45 6.58 -17.80
N LEU A 324 27.08 5.50 -18.48
CA LEU A 324 27.82 4.26 -18.42
C LEU A 324 29.11 4.38 -19.27
N PRO A 325 30.30 4.23 -18.66
CA PRO A 325 31.54 4.26 -19.44
C PRO A 325 31.68 2.97 -20.27
N ILE A 326 31.96 3.15 -21.55
CA ILE A 326 32.13 2.07 -22.51
C ILE A 326 33.38 2.30 -23.33
N THR A 327 33.92 1.25 -23.94
CA THR A 327 35.00 1.31 -24.92
C THR A 327 34.50 0.82 -26.27
N ALA A 328 35.13 1.27 -27.36
CA ALA A 328 34.76 0.83 -28.69
C ALA A 328 35.98 0.42 -29.51
N ARG A 329 35.79 -0.59 -30.36
CA ARG A 329 36.71 -0.98 -31.43
C ARG A 329 36.03 -0.78 -32.76
N VAL A 330 36.66 -0.08 -33.67
CA VAL A 330 36.14 0.20 -35.02
C VAL A 330 37.12 -0.35 -36.04
N SER A 331 36.64 -1.15 -36.99
CA SER A 331 37.42 -1.70 -38.08
C SER A 331 36.97 -1.10 -39.43
N ALA A 332 37.92 -0.54 -40.19
CA ALA A 332 37.66 0.18 -41.44
C ALA A 332 38.70 -0.16 -42.48
N PHE A 333 38.55 -1.30 -43.17
CA PHE A 333 39.42 -1.78 -44.21
C PHE A 333 38.70 -1.76 -45.57
N VAL A 334 39.38 -1.34 -46.63
CA VAL A 334 38.79 -1.32 -47.97
C VAL A 334 38.22 -2.69 -48.32
N ASP A 335 37.04 -2.69 -48.98
CA ASP A 335 36.30 -3.87 -49.44
C ASP A 335 35.79 -4.80 -48.29
N GLN A 336 35.95 -4.39 -47.02
CA GLN A 336 35.36 -5.07 -45.86
C GLN A 336 34.24 -4.25 -45.26
N PRO A 337 33.27 -4.87 -44.56
CA PRO A 337 32.26 -4.13 -43.81
C PRO A 337 32.89 -3.21 -42.77
N LEU A 338 32.40 -1.97 -42.67
CA LEU A 338 32.73 -1.09 -41.54
C LEU A 338 32.11 -1.68 -40.30
N SER A 339 32.89 -1.98 -39.27
CA SER A 339 32.33 -2.60 -38.05
C SER A 339 32.69 -1.83 -36.79
N MET A 340 31.78 -1.93 -35.78
CA MET A 340 31.99 -1.37 -34.47
C MET A 340 31.56 -2.37 -33.39
N THR A 341 32.45 -2.61 -32.42
CA THR A 341 32.16 -3.42 -31.24
C THR A 341 32.25 -2.52 -30.01
N ILE A 342 31.20 -2.49 -29.20
CA ILE A 342 31.16 -1.79 -27.92
C ILE A 342 31.38 -2.80 -26.80
N GLN A 343 32.22 -2.44 -25.83
CA GLN A 343 32.51 -3.25 -24.63
C GLN A 343 32.35 -2.40 -23.37
N ASP A 344 32.00 -3.04 -22.25
CA ASP A 344 32.15 -2.43 -20.93
C ASP A 344 33.63 -2.29 -20.53
N LEU A 345 33.90 -1.73 -19.34
CA LEU A 345 35.29 -1.57 -18.86
C LEU A 345 35.96 -2.90 -18.50
N ASP A 346 35.15 -3.95 -18.23
CA ASP A 346 35.64 -5.30 -17.93
C ASP A 346 35.96 -6.11 -19.21
N GLY A 347 35.61 -5.57 -20.37
CA GLY A 347 35.86 -6.17 -21.67
C GLY A 347 34.73 -7.06 -22.19
N ASN A 348 33.58 -7.12 -21.52
CA ASN A 348 32.41 -7.84 -22.02
C ASN A 348 31.83 -7.12 -23.24
N VAL A 349 31.52 -7.88 -24.30
CA VAL A 349 30.92 -7.33 -25.51
C VAL A 349 29.44 -7.01 -25.26
N LEU A 350 29.11 -5.73 -25.37
CA LEU A 350 27.71 -5.23 -25.23
C LEU A 350 27.01 -5.22 -26.60
N SER A 351 27.74 -4.87 -27.66
CA SER A 351 27.19 -4.79 -29.01
C SER A 351 28.30 -5.02 -30.04
N SER A 352 27.95 -5.63 -31.16
CA SER A 352 28.83 -5.74 -32.33
C SER A 352 27.98 -5.61 -33.60
N VAL A 353 28.26 -4.60 -34.39
CA VAL A 353 27.50 -4.27 -35.60
C VAL A 353 28.39 -4.11 -36.82
N GLU A 354 27.84 -4.45 -37.98
CA GLU A 354 28.46 -4.28 -39.26
C GLU A 354 27.64 -3.34 -40.14
N GLY A 355 28.32 -2.38 -40.77
CA GLY A 355 27.73 -1.45 -41.73
C GLY A 355 28.03 -1.83 -43.16
N ALA A 356 27.82 -0.90 -44.07
CA ALA A 356 28.16 -1.10 -45.49
C ALA A 356 29.69 -1.27 -45.68
N PRO A 357 30.12 -1.94 -46.75
CA PRO A 357 31.54 -2.08 -47.09
C PRO A 357 32.27 -0.74 -47.27
N CYS A 358 33.50 -0.66 -46.79
CA CYS A 358 34.35 0.52 -46.94
C CYS A 358 34.79 0.69 -48.38
N LEU A 359 34.53 1.84 -48.96
CA LEU A 359 34.94 2.16 -50.32
C LEU A 359 36.40 2.65 -50.35
N ARG A 360 37.13 2.32 -51.40
CA ARG A 360 38.45 2.87 -51.60
C ARG A 360 38.38 4.37 -51.90
N ALA A 361 39.19 5.15 -51.19
CA ALA A 361 39.28 6.60 -51.40
C ALA A 361 39.82 6.93 -52.80
N LYS A 362 39.19 7.87 -53.48
CA LYS A 362 39.67 8.37 -54.79
C LYS A 362 40.75 9.43 -54.64
N ASN A 363 40.64 10.31 -53.64
CA ASN A 363 41.57 11.42 -53.38
C ASN A 363 42.09 11.43 -51.94
N HIS A 364 41.18 11.57 -50.97
CA HIS A 364 41.53 11.68 -49.55
C HIS A 364 40.85 10.57 -48.76
N PRO A 365 41.58 9.62 -48.16
CA PRO A 365 41.02 8.63 -47.25
C PRO A 365 40.53 9.30 -45.95
N THR A 366 39.59 8.67 -45.27
CA THR A 366 39.16 9.10 -43.94
C THR A 366 40.19 8.66 -42.92
N ASP A 367 40.83 9.63 -42.26
CA ASP A 367 41.86 9.34 -41.28
C ASP A 367 41.29 8.77 -39.96
N GLU A 368 42.18 8.14 -39.20
CA GLU A 368 41.84 7.50 -37.93
C GLU A 368 41.24 8.50 -36.91
N GLU A 369 41.76 9.74 -36.87
CA GLU A 369 41.31 10.76 -35.93
C GLU A 369 39.91 11.26 -36.29
N ALA A 370 39.59 11.39 -37.57
CA ALA A 370 38.24 11.74 -38.02
C ALA A 370 37.23 10.65 -37.65
N ILE A 371 37.57 9.36 -37.81
CA ILE A 371 36.74 8.24 -37.37
C ILE A 371 36.53 8.30 -35.85
N ARG A 372 37.62 8.40 -35.08
CA ARG A 372 37.58 8.48 -33.61
C ARG A 372 36.71 9.64 -33.13
N LYS A 373 36.94 10.84 -33.65
CA LYS A 373 36.17 12.04 -33.33
C LYS A 373 34.68 11.87 -33.61
N GLN A 374 34.31 11.16 -34.67
CA GLN A 374 32.90 10.95 -34.99
C GLN A 374 32.25 9.91 -34.08
N MET A 375 32.98 8.86 -33.70
CA MET A 375 32.50 7.82 -32.79
C MET A 375 32.35 8.33 -31.35
N MET A 376 33.23 9.22 -30.89
CA MET A 376 33.17 9.84 -29.56
C MET A 376 31.94 10.71 -29.31
N LYS A 377 31.11 10.99 -30.31
CA LYS A 377 29.90 11.82 -30.18
C LYS A 377 28.73 11.05 -29.58
N THR A 378 28.78 10.80 -28.28
CA THR A 378 27.71 10.09 -27.53
C THR A 378 26.85 11.03 -26.66
N GLY A 379 26.93 12.35 -26.89
CA GLY A 379 26.37 13.36 -25.98
C GLY A 379 24.89 13.23 -25.62
N ASN A 380 24.07 12.69 -26.52
CA ASN A 380 22.61 12.51 -26.31
C ASN A 380 22.25 11.07 -25.90
N THR A 381 23.20 10.31 -25.35
CA THR A 381 22.96 8.93 -24.90
C THR A 381 23.39 8.76 -23.45
N ASP A 382 22.95 7.66 -22.84
CA ASP A 382 23.32 7.29 -21.46
C ASP A 382 24.74 6.68 -21.35
N PHE A 383 25.52 6.72 -22.46
CA PHE A 383 26.86 6.21 -22.50
C PHE A 383 27.90 7.33 -22.66
N ILE A 384 29.09 7.07 -22.13
CA ILE A 384 30.30 7.86 -22.41
C ILE A 384 31.40 6.94 -22.93
N LEU A 385 31.91 7.23 -24.12
CA LEU A 385 33.05 6.49 -24.67
C LEU A 385 34.34 6.95 -23.98
N ASP A 386 34.91 6.07 -23.16
CA ASP A 386 36.22 6.28 -22.53
C ASP A 386 37.37 6.15 -23.54
N LYS A 387 37.29 5.15 -24.42
CA LYS A 387 38.31 4.86 -25.41
C LYS A 387 37.72 4.32 -26.71
N VAL A 388 38.24 4.81 -27.84
CA VAL A 388 37.92 4.29 -29.18
C VAL A 388 39.23 3.84 -29.85
N LEU A 389 39.32 2.54 -30.14
CA LEU A 389 40.42 1.95 -30.92
C LEU A 389 39.98 1.82 -32.38
N VAL A 390 40.73 2.41 -33.27
CA VAL A 390 40.45 2.37 -34.72
C VAL A 390 41.50 1.52 -35.40
N TYR A 391 41.08 0.56 -36.20
CA TYR A 391 41.89 -0.29 -37.06
C TYR A 391 41.55 0.03 -38.51
N THR A 392 42.52 0.50 -39.27
CA THR A 392 42.32 0.91 -40.67
C THR A 392 43.55 0.66 -41.51
N ASP A 393 43.36 0.43 -42.82
CA ASP A 393 44.44 0.40 -43.83
C ASP A 393 44.80 1.79 -44.38
N GLN A 394 44.12 2.84 -43.84
CA GLN A 394 44.29 4.25 -44.23
C GLN A 394 43.98 4.53 -45.72
N ASN A 395 43.23 3.66 -46.39
CA ASN A 395 42.87 3.76 -47.81
C ASN A 395 41.34 3.89 -48.00
N ALA A 396 40.56 3.77 -46.91
CA ALA A 396 39.10 3.78 -46.97
C ALA A 396 38.55 5.21 -46.99
N PHE A 397 37.51 5.44 -47.78
CA PHE A 397 36.65 6.63 -47.72
C PHE A 397 35.34 6.25 -47.01
N LEU A 398 35.05 6.94 -45.92
CA LEU A 398 33.86 6.69 -45.07
C LEU A 398 32.98 7.94 -45.04
N PRO A 399 31.80 7.92 -45.65
CA PRO A 399 30.84 9.01 -45.53
C PRO A 399 30.43 9.23 -44.04
N LEU A 400 30.27 10.49 -43.64
CA LEU A 400 29.82 10.84 -42.27
C LEU A 400 28.50 10.19 -41.91
N SER A 401 27.60 10.01 -42.88
CA SER A 401 26.31 9.32 -42.67
C SER A 401 26.52 7.85 -42.28
N GLN A 402 27.44 7.15 -42.89
CA GLN A 402 27.78 5.76 -42.60
C GLN A 402 28.38 5.62 -41.18
N LEU A 403 29.32 6.50 -40.83
CA LEU A 403 29.90 6.54 -39.48
C LEU A 403 28.84 6.83 -38.41
N ASN A 404 27.93 7.79 -38.67
CA ASN A 404 26.84 8.13 -37.75
C ASN A 404 25.83 6.99 -37.60
N GLN A 405 25.50 6.28 -38.68
CA GLN A 405 24.58 5.15 -38.62
C GLN A 405 25.18 4.01 -37.80
N LEU A 406 26.43 3.61 -38.12
CA LEU A 406 27.13 2.55 -37.39
C LEU A 406 27.18 2.83 -35.87
N ARG A 407 27.50 4.09 -35.49
CA ARG A 407 27.52 4.49 -34.08
C ARG A 407 26.15 4.34 -33.45
N ARG A 408 25.06 4.78 -34.10
CA ARG A 408 23.69 4.63 -33.57
C ARG A 408 23.36 3.16 -33.39
N ASP A 409 23.53 2.35 -34.41
CA ASP A 409 23.22 0.92 -34.38
C ASP A 409 24.02 0.19 -33.28
N ALA A 410 25.30 0.56 -33.10
CA ALA A 410 26.13 -0.01 -32.05
C ALA A 410 25.65 0.39 -30.64
N ILE A 411 25.22 1.65 -30.43
CA ILE A 411 24.70 2.13 -29.17
C ILE A 411 23.32 1.50 -28.87
N ASP A 412 22.45 1.40 -29.89
CA ASP A 412 21.14 0.75 -29.75
C ASP A 412 21.29 -0.73 -29.37
N GLY A 413 22.27 -1.42 -29.97
CA GLY A 413 22.65 -2.78 -29.60
C GLY A 413 23.16 -2.87 -28.14
N ALA A 414 23.95 -1.90 -27.70
CA ALA A 414 24.44 -1.84 -26.31
C ALA A 414 23.30 -1.58 -25.32
N ILE A 415 22.33 -0.74 -25.67
CA ILE A 415 21.10 -0.55 -24.86
C ILE A 415 20.35 -1.87 -24.74
N ALA A 416 20.12 -2.56 -25.87
CA ALA A 416 19.40 -3.85 -25.90
C ALA A 416 20.05 -4.94 -25.03
N TYR A 417 21.37 -4.86 -24.80
CA TYR A 417 22.09 -5.80 -23.94
C TYR A 417 21.62 -5.75 -22.49
N PHE A 418 21.25 -4.57 -21.99
CA PHE A 418 20.80 -4.33 -20.61
C PHE A 418 19.30 -4.49 -20.41
N LEU A 419 18.52 -4.55 -21.50
CA LEU A 419 17.10 -4.80 -21.41
C LEU A 419 16.82 -6.25 -21.01
N PRO A 420 15.71 -6.54 -20.33
CA PRO A 420 15.32 -7.92 -20.01
C PRO A 420 15.32 -8.80 -21.27
N LYS A 421 16.06 -9.90 -21.23
CA LYS A 421 16.20 -10.84 -22.36
C LYS A 421 15.04 -11.83 -22.47
N GLU A 422 14.17 -11.88 -21.47
CA GLU A 422 13.00 -12.77 -21.45
C GLU A 422 11.84 -12.10 -22.17
N ASP A 423 11.16 -12.85 -23.04
CA ASP A 423 9.90 -12.42 -23.62
C ASP A 423 8.88 -12.21 -22.48
N ARG A 424 8.51 -10.95 -22.25
CA ARG A 424 7.52 -10.60 -21.23
C ARG A 424 6.15 -11.07 -21.68
N VAL A 425 5.56 -11.98 -20.92
CA VAL A 425 4.27 -12.58 -21.25
C VAL A 425 3.14 -11.71 -20.69
N SER A 426 2.19 -11.34 -21.54
CA SER A 426 0.91 -10.76 -21.19
C SER A 426 -0.19 -11.75 -21.55
N LEU A 427 -0.73 -12.48 -20.57
CA LEU A 427 -1.84 -13.40 -20.79
C LEU A 427 -3.16 -12.60 -20.91
N PRO A 428 -4.11 -13.03 -21.77
CA PRO A 428 -5.35 -12.30 -21.99
C PRO A 428 -6.16 -12.13 -20.70
N TYR A 429 -6.67 -10.92 -20.46
CA TYR A 429 -7.63 -10.66 -19.40
C TYR A 429 -8.91 -11.48 -19.64
N ARG A 430 -9.37 -12.14 -18.59
CA ARG A 430 -10.65 -12.87 -18.59
C ARG A 430 -11.63 -12.12 -17.68
N PRO A 431 -12.82 -11.76 -18.20
CA PRO A 431 -13.87 -11.18 -17.36
C PRO A 431 -14.22 -12.10 -16.20
N VAL A 432 -14.65 -11.49 -15.11
CA VAL A 432 -15.07 -12.22 -13.92
C VAL A 432 -16.38 -12.96 -14.19
N GLU A 433 -16.43 -14.22 -13.85
CA GLU A 433 -17.67 -14.99 -13.87
C GLU A 433 -18.60 -14.53 -12.74
N LYS A 434 -19.90 -14.72 -12.95
CA LYS A 434 -20.91 -14.37 -11.96
C LYS A 434 -20.62 -15.04 -10.62
N ILE A 435 -20.82 -14.28 -9.54
CA ILE A 435 -20.60 -14.75 -8.16
C ILE A 435 -21.78 -15.61 -7.73
N SER A 436 -21.50 -16.74 -7.09
CA SER A 436 -22.55 -17.60 -6.52
C SER A 436 -23.18 -16.94 -5.31
N ALA A 437 -24.51 -17.03 -5.18
CA ALA A 437 -25.19 -16.58 -3.98
C ALA A 437 -24.74 -17.41 -2.75
N LEU A 438 -24.66 -16.76 -1.58
CA LEU A 438 -24.26 -17.42 -0.33
C LEU A 438 -25.23 -18.53 0.10
N SER A 439 -26.51 -18.38 -0.22
CA SER A 439 -27.52 -19.41 0.04
C SER A 439 -28.74 -19.22 -0.84
N ASP A 440 -29.45 -20.31 -1.14
CA ASP A 440 -30.80 -20.27 -1.71
C ASP A 440 -31.89 -19.99 -0.63
N GLY A 441 -31.46 -19.57 0.56
CA GLY A 441 -32.27 -19.48 1.76
C GLY A 441 -32.61 -18.05 2.20
N LYS A 442 -32.77 -17.87 3.51
CA LYS A 442 -33.10 -16.58 4.13
C LYS A 442 -31.91 -15.61 4.05
N GLN A 443 -32.22 -14.31 3.85
CA GLN A 443 -31.22 -13.26 4.03
C GLN A 443 -30.74 -13.23 5.49
N THR A 444 -29.48 -12.86 5.69
CA THR A 444 -28.86 -12.75 7.02
C THR A 444 -29.01 -11.34 7.56
N ILE A 445 -29.32 -11.20 8.87
CA ILE A 445 -29.13 -9.93 9.59
C ILE A 445 -28.10 -10.16 10.69
N GLU A 446 -27.05 -9.33 10.66
CA GLU A 446 -25.93 -9.37 11.58
C GLU A 446 -25.94 -8.17 12.50
N PHE A 447 -25.65 -8.40 13.77
CA PHE A 447 -25.56 -7.35 14.78
C PHE A 447 -24.17 -7.37 15.40
N HIS A 448 -23.35 -6.39 15.08
CA HIS A 448 -22.04 -6.20 15.71
C HIS A 448 -22.19 -5.43 17.00
N VAL A 449 -21.54 -5.90 18.07
CA VAL A 449 -21.53 -5.26 19.38
C VAL A 449 -20.10 -5.14 19.92
N LEU A 450 -19.84 -4.12 20.73
CA LEU A 450 -18.57 -3.93 21.43
C LEU A 450 -18.67 -4.20 22.94
N GLU A 451 -19.88 -4.38 23.47
CA GLU A 451 -20.15 -4.64 24.90
C GLU A 451 -21.28 -5.66 25.06
N ALA A 452 -21.17 -6.57 26.02
CA ALA A 452 -22.18 -7.61 26.27
C ALA A 452 -23.57 -7.04 26.53
N LYS A 453 -23.69 -5.90 27.25
CA LYS A 453 -24.99 -5.24 27.49
C LYS A 453 -25.69 -4.77 26.22
N GLN A 454 -24.93 -4.47 25.12
CA GLN A 454 -25.52 -4.14 23.83
C GLN A 454 -26.17 -5.38 23.20
N GLY A 455 -25.46 -6.52 23.24
CA GLY A 455 -25.99 -7.80 22.78
C GLY A 455 -27.28 -8.21 23.54
N GLU A 456 -27.27 -8.07 24.86
CA GLU A 456 -28.44 -8.34 25.68
C GLU A 456 -29.67 -7.46 25.30
N ALA A 457 -29.43 -6.18 25.02
CA ALA A 457 -30.50 -5.26 24.58
C ALA A 457 -31.07 -5.68 23.22
N ILE A 458 -30.21 -6.11 22.29
CA ILE A 458 -30.62 -6.61 20.97
C ILE A 458 -31.45 -7.88 21.10
N LEU A 459 -30.99 -8.87 21.88
CA LEU A 459 -31.71 -10.13 22.09
C LEU A 459 -33.12 -9.91 22.65
N ASN A 460 -33.28 -8.96 23.55
CA ASN A 460 -34.62 -8.60 24.06
C ASN A 460 -35.51 -8.13 22.91
N CYS A 461 -35.03 -7.24 22.04
CA CYS A 461 -35.82 -6.75 20.90
C CYS A 461 -36.12 -7.85 19.85
N LEU A 462 -35.19 -8.77 19.61
CA LEU A 462 -35.39 -9.87 18.66
C LEU A 462 -36.50 -10.82 19.08
N THR A 463 -36.69 -11.04 20.39
CA THR A 463 -37.72 -11.92 20.93
C THR A 463 -39.10 -11.26 21.01
N GLU A 464 -39.21 -9.95 20.83
CA GLU A 464 -40.47 -9.18 20.93
C GLU A 464 -41.23 -9.08 19.59
N ASP A 465 -40.58 -9.36 18.41
CA ASP A 465 -41.22 -9.18 17.10
C ASP A 465 -40.90 -10.30 16.13
N SER A 466 -41.91 -10.92 15.55
CA SER A 466 -41.78 -12.06 14.63
C SER A 466 -41.23 -11.69 13.23
N VAL A 467 -41.01 -10.41 12.93
CA VAL A 467 -40.42 -10.01 11.62
C VAL A 467 -39.06 -10.66 11.39
N PHE A 468 -38.35 -10.94 12.47
CA PHE A 468 -37.00 -11.55 12.41
C PHE A 468 -37.04 -13.04 12.05
N ASP A 469 -38.16 -13.74 12.17
CA ASP A 469 -38.29 -15.16 11.76
C ASP A 469 -38.04 -15.41 10.29
N SER A 470 -38.11 -14.35 9.46
CA SER A 470 -37.84 -14.41 8.03
C SER A 470 -36.35 -14.33 7.69
N TYR A 471 -35.50 -14.07 8.67
CA TYR A 471 -34.07 -13.86 8.49
C TYR A 471 -33.25 -14.88 9.27
N GLU A 472 -32.01 -15.12 8.82
CA GLU A 472 -30.98 -15.77 9.61
C GLU A 472 -30.33 -14.69 10.50
N ILE A 473 -30.35 -14.90 11.81
CA ILE A 473 -29.81 -13.91 12.76
C ILE A 473 -28.43 -14.35 13.23
N ARG A 474 -27.47 -13.40 13.22
CA ARG A 474 -26.13 -13.61 13.76
C ARG A 474 -25.77 -12.48 14.72
N LEU A 475 -25.19 -12.83 15.87
CA LEU A 475 -24.57 -11.85 16.74
C LEU A 475 -23.05 -11.90 16.58
N CYS A 476 -22.47 -10.73 16.31
CA CYS A 476 -21.06 -10.59 16.01
C CYS A 476 -20.35 -9.98 17.23
N LEU A 477 -19.54 -10.80 17.90
CA LEU A 477 -18.83 -10.45 19.13
C LEU A 477 -17.43 -9.93 18.82
N PRO A 478 -16.91 -8.95 19.57
CA PRO A 478 -15.56 -8.43 19.34
C PRO A 478 -14.50 -9.43 19.80
N ALA A 479 -13.26 -9.22 19.38
CA ALA A 479 -12.11 -10.01 19.79
C ALA A 479 -11.93 -10.13 21.33
N ASP A 480 -12.46 -9.16 22.08
CA ASP A 480 -12.51 -9.18 23.55
C ASP A 480 -13.23 -10.43 24.09
N ALA A 481 -14.25 -10.94 23.36
CA ALA A 481 -14.94 -12.18 23.72
C ALA A 481 -14.06 -13.42 23.62
N LEU A 482 -13.04 -13.40 22.78
CA LEU A 482 -12.03 -14.47 22.66
C LEU A 482 -10.91 -14.38 23.70
N MET A 483 -10.83 -13.26 24.44
CA MET A 483 -9.75 -12.98 25.41
C MET A 483 -10.24 -12.96 26.86
N ASP A 484 -11.53 -12.73 27.08
CA ASP A 484 -12.15 -12.61 28.43
C ASP A 484 -13.55 -13.25 28.43
N ASP A 485 -13.60 -14.59 28.48
CA ASP A 485 -14.82 -15.37 28.46
C ASP A 485 -15.82 -14.97 29.56
N ALA A 486 -15.34 -14.64 30.77
CA ALA A 486 -16.19 -14.35 31.93
C ALA A 486 -17.14 -13.17 31.69
N LYS A 487 -16.72 -12.22 30.89
CA LYS A 487 -17.52 -11.02 30.54
C LYS A 487 -18.66 -11.34 29.57
N TRP A 488 -18.50 -12.35 28.72
CA TRP A 488 -19.41 -12.69 27.63
C TRP A 488 -20.23 -13.96 27.86
N GLU A 489 -19.85 -14.79 28.83
CA GLU A 489 -20.44 -16.12 29.12
C GLU A 489 -21.97 -16.10 29.22
N ASN A 490 -22.56 -15.11 29.91
CA ASN A 490 -24.00 -15.02 30.04
C ASN A 490 -24.71 -14.75 28.71
N LEU A 491 -24.14 -13.88 27.88
CA LEU A 491 -24.64 -13.56 26.54
C LEU A 491 -24.52 -14.78 25.60
N GLU A 492 -23.41 -15.47 25.62
CA GLU A 492 -23.16 -16.66 24.79
C GLU A 492 -24.12 -17.81 25.17
N LYS A 493 -24.34 -18.06 26.44
CA LYS A 493 -25.35 -19.04 26.92
C LYS A 493 -26.75 -18.71 26.42
N ARG A 494 -27.09 -17.44 26.40
CA ARG A 494 -28.42 -16.98 25.94
C ARG A 494 -28.53 -17.11 24.41
N LEU A 495 -27.47 -16.84 23.66
CA LEU A 495 -27.44 -17.05 22.22
C LEU A 495 -27.62 -18.52 21.85
N ASP A 496 -26.96 -19.43 22.57
CA ASP A 496 -27.12 -20.88 22.40
C ASP A 496 -28.55 -21.31 22.66
N GLN A 497 -29.18 -20.84 23.75
CA GLN A 497 -30.60 -21.13 24.07
C GLN A 497 -31.57 -20.65 22.99
N LEU A 498 -31.27 -19.53 22.33
CA LEU A 498 -32.07 -18.95 21.24
C LEU A 498 -31.69 -19.49 19.85
N HIS A 499 -30.71 -20.36 19.76
CA HIS A 499 -30.16 -20.89 18.52
C HIS A 499 -29.70 -19.80 17.54
N ILE A 500 -29.15 -18.70 18.07
CA ILE A 500 -28.58 -17.61 17.30
C ILE A 500 -27.08 -17.86 17.08
N SER A 501 -26.66 -17.83 15.83
CA SER A 501 -25.26 -18.05 15.45
C SER A 501 -24.33 -16.94 15.96
N ILE A 502 -23.16 -17.34 16.45
CA ILE A 502 -22.11 -16.44 16.88
C ILE A 502 -21.07 -16.27 15.76
N MET A 503 -20.66 -15.03 15.53
CA MET A 503 -19.50 -14.70 14.70
C MET A 503 -18.51 -13.89 15.56
N TYR A 504 -17.25 -14.33 15.66
CA TYR A 504 -16.21 -13.57 16.35
C TYR A 504 -15.48 -12.64 15.37
N CYS A 505 -15.46 -11.34 15.67
CA CYS A 505 -14.85 -10.32 14.83
C CYS A 505 -13.41 -10.05 15.29
N LEU A 506 -12.43 -10.41 14.48
CA LEU A 506 -11.04 -10.08 14.76
C LEU A 506 -10.79 -8.56 14.63
N PRO A 507 -9.77 -8.01 15.33
CA PRO A 507 -9.42 -6.60 15.20
C PRO A 507 -9.15 -6.22 13.74
N ALA A 508 -9.58 -5.02 13.34
CA ALA A 508 -9.35 -4.51 11.99
C ALA A 508 -7.85 -4.45 11.61
N VAL A 509 -6.97 -4.28 12.60
CA VAL A 509 -5.53 -4.47 12.48
C VAL A 509 -5.08 -5.44 13.57
N ALA A 510 -4.65 -6.61 13.17
CA ALA A 510 -4.20 -7.65 14.08
C ALA A 510 -2.71 -7.45 14.42
N ARG A 511 -2.37 -7.29 15.70
CA ARG A 511 -0.99 -7.24 16.20
C ARG A 511 -0.60 -8.59 16.80
N LYS A 512 0.69 -8.94 16.71
CA LYS A 512 1.21 -10.23 17.20
C LYS A 512 0.71 -10.57 18.60
N LYS A 513 0.85 -9.65 19.56
CA LYS A 513 0.43 -9.87 20.96
C LYS A 513 -1.06 -10.19 21.08
N ASN A 514 -1.91 -9.51 20.32
CA ASN A 514 -3.35 -9.70 20.38
C ASN A 514 -3.74 -11.07 19.83
N LEU A 515 -3.13 -11.49 18.71
CA LEU A 515 -3.38 -12.81 18.13
C LEU A 515 -2.90 -13.94 19.05
N GLU A 516 -1.74 -13.80 19.67
CA GLU A 516 -1.22 -14.78 20.64
C GLU A 516 -2.19 -15.01 21.82
N HIS A 517 -2.90 -13.98 22.28
CA HIS A 517 -3.90 -14.11 23.34
C HIS A 517 -5.19 -14.83 22.89
N MET A 518 -5.48 -14.87 21.61
CA MET A 518 -6.71 -15.50 21.05
C MET A 518 -6.43 -16.92 20.54
N GLU A 519 -5.19 -17.37 20.43
CA GLU A 519 -4.84 -18.68 19.81
C GLU A 519 -5.60 -19.85 20.44
N ASP A 520 -5.58 -19.97 21.77
CA ASP A 520 -6.17 -21.08 22.48
C ASP A 520 -7.69 -21.09 22.35
N ALA A 521 -8.34 -19.92 22.46
CA ALA A 521 -9.78 -19.79 22.31
C ALA A 521 -10.21 -20.15 20.88
N VAL A 522 -9.56 -19.61 19.86
CA VAL A 522 -9.88 -19.90 18.46
C VAL A 522 -9.69 -21.39 18.15
N ARG A 523 -8.61 -22.04 18.63
CA ARG A 523 -8.40 -23.48 18.44
C ARG A 523 -9.46 -24.34 19.15
N THR A 524 -9.92 -23.92 20.33
CA THR A 524 -10.91 -24.65 21.12
C THR A 524 -12.30 -24.56 20.49
N ILE A 525 -12.68 -23.36 20.03
CA ILE A 525 -13.96 -23.12 19.36
C ILE A 525 -13.98 -23.79 17.99
N GLY A 526 -12.90 -23.64 17.19
CA GLY A 526 -12.81 -24.22 15.85
C GLY A 526 -13.97 -23.78 14.96
N ASP A 527 -14.40 -24.68 14.07
CA ASP A 527 -15.51 -24.46 13.12
C ASP A 527 -16.91 -24.54 13.79
N LYS A 528 -17.02 -24.47 15.12
CA LYS A 528 -18.32 -24.36 15.81
C LYS A 528 -18.87 -22.93 15.76
N ALA A 529 -18.06 -21.95 15.41
CA ALA A 529 -18.45 -20.56 15.24
C ALA A 529 -17.96 -20.02 13.89
N LEU A 530 -18.50 -18.85 13.52
CA LEU A 530 -18.03 -18.09 12.36
C LEU A 530 -17.05 -17.02 12.82
N TYR A 531 -16.23 -16.52 11.88
CA TYR A 531 -15.23 -15.49 12.15
C TYR A 531 -15.27 -14.39 11.09
N GLU A 532 -15.18 -13.14 11.50
CA GLU A 532 -14.90 -12.04 10.59
C GLU A 532 -13.42 -11.64 10.67
N ALA A 533 -12.76 -11.61 9.53
CA ALA A 533 -11.40 -11.09 9.39
C ALA A 533 -11.41 -9.81 8.56
N SER A 534 -11.03 -8.69 9.16
CA SER A 534 -10.95 -7.38 8.47
C SER A 534 -9.54 -7.01 8.00
N SER A 535 -8.60 -7.97 8.03
CA SER A 535 -7.22 -7.83 7.52
C SER A 535 -6.67 -9.15 6.99
N VAL A 536 -5.67 -9.07 6.12
CA VAL A 536 -4.94 -10.26 5.64
C VAL A 536 -4.22 -11.00 6.79
N ASP A 537 -3.85 -10.28 7.85
CA ASP A 537 -3.29 -10.89 9.07
C ASP A 537 -4.34 -11.75 9.79
N GLY A 538 -5.59 -11.26 9.87
CA GLY A 538 -6.69 -12.02 10.46
C GLY A 538 -7.04 -13.27 9.67
N ILE A 539 -7.11 -13.18 8.34
CA ILE A 539 -7.31 -14.35 7.46
C ILE A 539 -6.18 -15.36 7.69
N GLY A 540 -4.94 -14.93 7.56
CA GLY A 540 -3.79 -15.82 7.71
C GLY A 540 -3.70 -16.45 9.10
N PHE A 541 -4.11 -15.76 10.15
CA PHE A 541 -4.19 -16.28 11.51
C PHE A 541 -5.25 -17.38 11.64
N LEU A 542 -6.49 -17.12 11.21
CA LEU A 542 -7.58 -18.10 11.31
C LEU A 542 -7.27 -19.38 10.55
N LEU A 543 -6.77 -19.25 9.32
CA LEU A 543 -6.34 -20.41 8.52
C LEU A 543 -5.19 -21.17 9.20
N ALA A 544 -4.24 -20.48 9.83
CA ALA A 544 -3.16 -21.11 10.59
C ALA A 544 -3.63 -21.79 11.89
N MET A 545 -4.77 -21.35 12.46
CA MET A 545 -5.42 -22.01 13.60
C MET A 545 -6.25 -23.23 13.18
N GLY A 546 -6.41 -23.47 11.88
CA GLY A 546 -7.16 -24.61 11.32
C GLY A 546 -8.62 -24.31 11.06
N ILE A 547 -9.04 -23.04 11.07
CA ILE A 547 -10.41 -22.65 10.72
C ILE A 547 -10.60 -22.80 9.22
N SER A 548 -11.68 -23.45 8.82
CA SER A 548 -12.06 -23.64 7.42
C SER A 548 -12.44 -22.31 6.76
N ALA A 549 -12.09 -22.12 5.49
CA ALA A 549 -12.32 -20.85 4.80
C ALA A 549 -13.81 -20.47 4.75
N ASP A 550 -14.72 -21.41 4.62
CA ASP A 550 -16.17 -21.22 4.63
C ASP A 550 -16.74 -20.78 6.00
N HIS A 551 -15.93 -20.77 7.06
CA HIS A 551 -16.24 -20.19 8.37
C HIS A 551 -15.62 -18.79 8.56
N ILE A 552 -14.88 -18.29 7.57
CA ILE A 552 -14.22 -16.98 7.61
C ILE A 552 -14.90 -16.03 6.63
N ARG A 553 -15.38 -14.89 7.11
CA ARG A 553 -15.90 -13.80 6.28
C ARG A 553 -14.90 -12.66 6.17
N PRO A 554 -14.50 -12.26 4.98
CA PRO A 554 -13.79 -11.00 4.73
C PRO A 554 -14.65 -9.78 5.10
N GLY A 555 -14.17 -9.01 6.08
CA GLY A 555 -14.84 -7.81 6.57
C GLY A 555 -14.60 -6.58 5.68
N GLN A 556 -15.23 -5.45 6.04
CA GLN A 556 -15.25 -4.21 5.24
C GLN A 556 -13.86 -3.66 4.89
N ARG A 557 -12.85 -3.90 5.71
CA ARG A 557 -11.51 -3.35 5.52
C ARG A 557 -10.57 -4.23 4.69
N LEU A 558 -11.08 -5.34 4.20
CA LEU A 558 -10.49 -6.14 3.13
C LEU A 558 -10.95 -5.68 1.73
N TYR A 559 -11.82 -4.67 1.67
CA TYR A 559 -12.12 -3.88 0.49
C TYR A 559 -12.59 -4.65 -0.75
N ALA A 560 -13.72 -5.35 -0.65
CA ALA A 560 -14.37 -5.94 -1.82
C ALA A 560 -14.98 -4.85 -2.73
N TRP A 561 -14.13 -4.02 -3.38
CA TRP A 561 -14.56 -2.88 -4.18
C TRP A 561 -15.07 -3.26 -5.57
N ASN A 562 -14.61 -4.38 -6.10
CA ASN A 562 -14.91 -4.84 -7.46
C ASN A 562 -15.27 -6.33 -7.46
N ASP A 563 -15.84 -6.78 -8.58
CA ASP A 563 -16.27 -8.17 -8.72
C ASP A 563 -15.09 -9.13 -8.71
N ARG A 564 -13.91 -8.68 -9.15
CA ARG A 564 -12.72 -9.53 -9.11
C ARG A 564 -12.25 -9.81 -7.69
N SER A 565 -12.31 -8.82 -6.79
CA SER A 565 -12.02 -9.04 -5.36
C SER A 565 -13.07 -9.93 -4.69
N SER A 566 -14.36 -9.79 -5.05
CA SER A 566 -15.41 -10.66 -4.55
C SER A 566 -15.25 -12.10 -5.07
N LYS A 567 -14.91 -12.26 -6.35
CA LYS A 567 -14.63 -13.58 -6.94
C LYS A 567 -13.37 -14.22 -6.38
N PHE A 568 -12.36 -13.41 -6.04
CA PHE A 568 -11.18 -13.88 -5.33
C PHE A 568 -11.57 -14.55 -4.01
N TYR A 569 -12.42 -13.90 -3.20
CA TYR A 569 -12.89 -14.49 -1.93
C TYR A 569 -13.70 -15.77 -2.13
N GLU A 570 -14.55 -15.83 -3.15
CA GLU A 570 -15.29 -17.05 -3.50
C GLU A 570 -14.34 -18.19 -3.90
N LYS A 571 -13.34 -17.92 -4.74
CA LYS A 571 -12.34 -18.92 -5.17
C LYS A 571 -11.51 -19.48 -4.00
N GLU A 572 -11.19 -18.63 -3.03
CA GLU A 572 -10.49 -19.03 -1.80
C GLU A 572 -11.43 -19.76 -0.81
N GLY A 573 -12.73 -19.86 -1.10
CA GLY A 573 -13.73 -20.58 -0.31
C GLY A 573 -14.30 -19.81 0.88
N PHE A 574 -14.09 -18.47 0.95
CA PHE A 574 -14.57 -17.65 2.07
C PHE A 574 -16.08 -17.42 2.07
N LEU A 575 -16.63 -17.14 3.26
CA LEU A 575 -18.05 -16.88 3.51
C LEU A 575 -18.45 -15.47 3.03
N GLY A 576 -18.49 -15.27 1.72
CA GLY A 576 -18.87 -14.00 1.12
C GLY A 576 -17.95 -12.83 1.44
N ASN A 577 -18.50 -11.63 1.56
CA ASN A 577 -17.75 -10.39 1.89
C ASN A 577 -18.67 -9.31 2.43
N THR A 578 -18.09 -8.21 2.96
CA THR A 578 -18.84 -7.04 3.41
C THR A 578 -18.62 -5.87 2.44
N VAL A 579 -19.70 -5.15 2.10
CA VAL A 579 -19.68 -4.00 1.18
C VAL A 579 -18.83 -2.86 1.75
N PRO A 580 -17.91 -2.27 0.96
CA PRO A 580 -17.13 -1.11 1.38
C PRO A 580 -17.98 0.16 1.57
N TYR A 581 -17.62 1.01 2.53
CA TYR A 581 -18.33 2.26 2.84
C TYR A 581 -18.30 3.34 1.75
N GLU A 582 -17.31 3.29 0.86
CA GLU A 582 -17.03 4.37 -0.09
C GLU A 582 -17.68 4.17 -1.46
N LEU A 583 -18.37 3.04 -1.69
CA LEU A 583 -19.16 2.81 -2.91
C LEU A 583 -20.56 3.41 -2.79
N ASN A 584 -21.00 4.10 -3.85
CA ASN A 584 -22.36 4.61 -3.93
C ASN A 584 -23.33 3.58 -4.51
N ARG A 585 -24.64 3.87 -4.42
CA ARG A 585 -25.70 2.99 -4.93
C ARG A 585 -25.54 2.63 -6.40
N LYS A 586 -25.12 3.57 -7.25
CA LYS A 586 -24.94 3.31 -8.70
C LYS A 586 -23.78 2.33 -8.92
N GLU A 587 -22.68 2.50 -8.20
CA GLU A 587 -21.53 1.60 -8.27
C GLU A 587 -21.89 0.21 -7.77
N LEU A 588 -22.66 0.12 -6.68
CA LEU A 588 -23.18 -1.16 -6.15
C LEU A 588 -24.16 -1.84 -7.11
N MET A 589 -24.97 -1.11 -7.88
CA MET A 589 -25.83 -1.67 -8.93
C MET A 589 -25.03 -2.28 -10.11
N HIS A 590 -23.79 -1.88 -10.30
CA HIS A 590 -22.89 -2.41 -11.34
C HIS A 590 -21.91 -3.46 -10.77
N ARG A 591 -22.07 -3.84 -9.52
CA ARG A 591 -21.30 -4.86 -8.83
C ARG A 591 -22.17 -6.09 -8.57
N ASP A 592 -21.58 -7.28 -8.61
CA ASP A 592 -22.27 -8.48 -8.19
C ASP A 592 -22.28 -8.57 -6.64
N ASN A 593 -23.46 -8.48 -6.06
CA ASN A 593 -23.65 -8.38 -4.62
C ASN A 593 -24.19 -9.68 -3.99
N ALA A 594 -24.35 -10.75 -4.78
CA ALA A 594 -25.02 -11.99 -4.34
C ALA A 594 -24.40 -12.63 -3.09
N ALA A 595 -23.11 -12.38 -2.82
CA ALA A 595 -22.40 -12.88 -1.65
C ALA A 595 -21.99 -11.76 -0.66
N SER A 596 -22.65 -10.60 -0.68
CA SER A 596 -22.23 -9.43 0.08
C SER A 596 -23.22 -9.04 1.18
N ILE A 597 -22.68 -8.61 2.33
CA ILE A 597 -23.43 -8.05 3.46
C ILE A 597 -23.32 -6.54 3.41
N LEU A 598 -24.46 -5.81 3.45
CA LEU A 598 -24.53 -4.36 3.43
C LEU A 598 -24.76 -3.80 4.83
N SER A 599 -23.96 -2.81 5.24
CA SER A 599 -24.23 -2.06 6.48
C SER A 599 -25.49 -1.18 6.32
N LEU A 600 -26.43 -1.32 7.26
CA LEU A 600 -27.64 -0.48 7.34
C LEU A 600 -27.54 0.57 8.43
N TYR A 601 -26.75 0.32 9.47
CA TYR A 601 -26.58 1.26 10.58
C TYR A 601 -25.23 1.08 11.26
N GLU A 602 -24.52 2.19 11.48
CA GLU A 602 -23.34 2.25 12.36
C GLU A 602 -22.78 3.67 12.54
N TYR A 603 -22.06 3.93 13.62
CA TYR A 603 -21.11 5.03 13.65
C TYR A 603 -19.87 4.63 12.82
N LEU A 604 -19.68 5.25 11.64
CA LEU A 604 -18.59 4.87 10.74
C LEU A 604 -17.23 5.04 11.41
N PRO A 605 -16.40 3.97 11.47
CA PRO A 605 -15.03 4.06 12.01
C PRO A 605 -14.12 4.73 11.00
N MET A 606 -13.96 6.05 11.12
CA MET A 606 -13.23 6.88 10.16
C MET A 606 -11.72 6.66 10.15
N MET A 607 -11.12 6.32 11.29
CA MET A 607 -9.66 6.19 11.41
C MET A 607 -9.29 5.17 12.48
N ILE A 608 -8.35 4.30 12.19
CA ILE A 608 -7.78 3.34 13.15
C ILE A 608 -6.30 3.67 13.37
N MET A 609 -5.88 3.78 14.63
CA MET A 609 -4.55 4.26 15.01
C MET A 609 -3.93 3.38 16.10
N ALA A 610 -2.61 3.19 16.01
CA ALA A 610 -1.80 2.69 17.14
C ALA A 610 -1.50 3.80 18.15
N ASN A 611 -1.43 5.06 17.68
CA ASN A 611 -1.21 6.20 18.56
C ASN A 611 -2.47 6.49 19.41
N CYS A 612 -2.29 6.70 20.72
CA CYS A 612 -3.38 6.83 21.66
C CYS A 612 -3.66 8.30 22.00
N THR A 613 -4.83 8.81 21.55
CA THR A 613 -5.26 10.19 21.85
C THR A 613 -5.43 10.43 23.34
N HIS A 614 -5.94 9.45 24.09
CA HIS A 614 -6.08 9.54 25.54
C HIS A 614 -4.72 9.69 26.24
N LYS A 615 -3.73 8.84 25.88
CA LYS A 615 -2.37 8.94 26.40
C LYS A 615 -1.72 10.29 26.10
N ASN A 616 -1.97 10.84 24.91
CA ASN A 616 -1.41 12.12 24.46
C ASN A 616 -2.01 13.33 25.20
N THR A 617 -3.15 13.18 25.87
CA THR A 617 -3.88 14.28 26.51
C THR A 617 -3.87 14.21 28.02
N VAL A 618 -4.23 13.07 28.60
CA VAL A 618 -4.39 12.89 30.06
C VAL A 618 -3.43 11.84 30.66
N GLY A 619 -2.81 11.03 29.83
CA GLY A 619 -1.96 9.91 30.27
C GLY A 619 -2.64 8.56 30.11
N CYS A 620 -1.86 7.47 30.17
CA CYS A 620 -2.40 6.11 30.06
C CYS A 620 -2.86 5.60 31.44
N ASP A 621 -4.14 5.26 31.55
CA ASP A 621 -4.75 4.65 32.72
C ASP A 621 -5.14 3.17 32.51
N HIS A 622 -4.83 2.62 31.32
CA HIS A 622 -5.17 1.25 30.89
C HIS A 622 -6.68 0.94 30.91
N LYS A 623 -7.54 1.95 30.79
CA LYS A 623 -8.99 1.78 30.76
C LYS A 623 -9.54 2.11 29.38
N THR A 624 -10.35 1.21 28.84
CA THR A 624 -11.15 1.49 27.66
C THR A 624 -12.12 2.62 27.94
N GLY A 625 -12.18 3.59 27.03
CA GLY A 625 -13.01 4.78 27.20
C GLY A 625 -13.19 5.58 25.91
N ILE A 626 -13.90 6.69 26.01
CA ILE A 626 -14.18 7.58 24.87
C ILE A 626 -13.63 8.97 25.18
N THR A 627 -12.78 9.47 24.30
CA THR A 627 -12.33 10.87 24.25
C THR A 627 -13.10 11.60 23.16
N ARG A 628 -13.48 12.85 23.39
CA ARG A 628 -14.15 13.70 22.38
C ARG A 628 -13.13 14.62 21.73
N LEU A 629 -13.11 14.59 20.41
CA LEU A 629 -12.26 15.42 19.55
C LEU A 629 -13.16 16.42 18.84
N LYS A 630 -12.94 17.73 19.05
CA LYS A 630 -13.74 18.78 18.42
C LYS A 630 -12.94 19.48 17.33
N ASP A 631 -13.49 19.57 16.14
CA ASP A 631 -12.87 20.26 15.02
C ASP A 631 -13.09 21.81 15.08
N ARG A 632 -12.44 22.52 14.16
CA ARG A 632 -12.56 23.99 14.01
C ARG A 632 -13.97 24.49 13.67
N LYS A 633 -14.88 23.61 13.25
CA LYS A 633 -16.28 23.93 12.96
C LYS A 633 -17.20 23.63 14.17
N GLY A 634 -16.63 23.13 15.26
CA GLY A 634 -17.38 22.75 16.45
C GLY A 634 -17.97 21.34 16.38
N ILE A 635 -17.68 20.55 15.35
CA ILE A 635 -18.15 19.17 15.21
C ILE A 635 -17.34 18.28 16.14
N GLU A 636 -18.04 17.45 16.93
CA GLU A 636 -17.42 16.51 17.86
C GLU A 636 -17.37 15.10 17.27
N PHE A 637 -16.18 14.49 17.31
CA PHE A 637 -15.92 13.10 16.94
C PHE A 637 -15.62 12.29 18.19
N TYR A 638 -16.02 11.02 18.19
CA TYR A 638 -15.78 10.11 19.28
C TYR A 638 -14.53 9.29 19.03
N VAL A 639 -13.56 9.32 19.94
CA VAL A 639 -12.35 8.50 19.88
C VAL A 639 -12.42 7.44 20.96
N ARG A 640 -12.70 6.20 20.59
CA ARG A 640 -12.64 5.07 21.50
C ARG A 640 -11.19 4.57 21.59
N ASN A 641 -10.62 4.58 22.77
CA ASN A 641 -9.39 3.88 23.08
C ASN A 641 -9.74 2.48 23.61
N ASP A 642 -9.46 1.46 22.83
CA ASP A 642 -9.61 0.08 23.24
C ASP A 642 -8.30 -0.43 23.85
N CYS A 643 -8.27 -0.55 25.18
CA CYS A 643 -7.08 -0.92 25.92
C CYS A 643 -6.80 -2.42 25.92
N SER A 644 -7.78 -3.27 25.60
CA SER A 644 -7.57 -4.73 25.48
C SER A 644 -6.62 -5.05 24.34
N ILE A 645 -6.72 -4.31 23.23
CA ILE A 645 -5.87 -4.47 22.03
C ILE A 645 -4.96 -3.26 21.77
N CYS A 646 -4.98 -2.25 22.64
CA CYS A 646 -4.21 -1.01 22.54
C CYS A 646 -4.37 -0.29 21.19
N MET A 647 -5.63 -0.09 20.78
CA MET A 647 -6.02 0.52 19.50
C MET A 647 -6.97 1.69 19.72
N ASN A 648 -6.84 2.73 18.92
CA ASN A 648 -7.74 3.89 18.93
C ASN A 648 -8.54 3.96 17.63
N THR A 649 -9.86 4.12 17.75
CA THR A 649 -10.75 4.29 16.61
C THR A 649 -11.49 5.62 16.72
N ILE A 650 -11.40 6.44 15.68
CA ILE A 650 -12.19 7.68 15.55
C ILE A 650 -13.48 7.34 14.80
N TYR A 651 -14.62 7.59 15.44
CA TYR A 651 -15.94 7.45 14.84
C TYR A 651 -16.47 8.79 14.33
N ASN A 652 -17.34 8.72 13.33
CA ASN A 652 -18.01 9.91 12.80
C ASN A 652 -18.89 10.58 13.90
N SER A 653 -19.20 11.84 13.70
CA SER A 653 -20.07 12.63 14.60
C SER A 653 -21.53 12.20 14.57
N LEU A 654 -21.99 11.70 13.40
CA LEU A 654 -23.34 11.21 13.17
C LEU A 654 -23.30 9.75 12.71
N PRO A 655 -24.27 8.92 13.10
CA PRO A 655 -24.36 7.57 12.60
C PRO A 655 -24.74 7.55 11.11
N PHE A 656 -24.17 6.61 10.37
CA PHE A 656 -24.65 6.19 9.06
C PHE A 656 -25.94 5.39 9.22
N SER A 657 -26.94 5.65 8.38
CA SER A 657 -28.17 4.85 8.38
C SER A 657 -28.83 4.82 7.00
N LEU A 658 -29.24 3.62 6.58
CA LEU A 658 -30.06 3.38 5.39
C LEU A 658 -31.49 2.95 5.72
N LEU A 659 -31.88 2.90 7.02
CA LEU A 659 -33.17 2.36 7.45
C LEU A 659 -34.37 3.12 6.87
N SER A 660 -34.21 4.39 6.45
CA SER A 660 -35.28 5.20 5.83
C SER A 660 -35.41 5.02 4.30
N VAL A 661 -34.53 4.24 3.67
CA VAL A 661 -34.45 4.09 2.19
C VAL A 661 -34.50 2.62 1.75
N LYS A 662 -35.41 1.83 2.36
CA LYS A 662 -35.56 0.38 2.17
C LYS A 662 -35.53 -0.03 0.69
N ASN A 663 -36.39 0.58 -0.14
CA ASN A 663 -36.52 0.23 -1.56
C ASN A 663 -35.19 0.42 -2.34
N GLU A 664 -34.33 1.33 -1.88
CA GLU A 664 -33.05 1.59 -2.54
C GLU A 664 -32.04 0.49 -2.26
N PHE A 665 -31.92 0.06 -1.01
CA PHE A 665 -30.95 -0.97 -0.67
C PHE A 665 -31.42 -2.39 -1.03
N GLU A 666 -32.73 -2.69 -0.96
CA GLU A 666 -33.25 -3.98 -1.41
C GLU A 666 -33.05 -4.23 -2.91
N SER A 667 -33.09 -3.16 -3.72
CA SER A 667 -32.82 -3.24 -5.16
C SER A 667 -31.38 -3.68 -5.52
N LEU A 668 -30.50 -3.77 -4.52
CA LEU A 668 -29.10 -4.21 -4.69
C LEU A 668 -28.91 -5.73 -4.54
N HIS A 669 -29.96 -6.46 -4.15
CA HIS A 669 -29.97 -7.93 -4.04
C HIS A 669 -28.80 -8.48 -3.19
N MET A 670 -28.60 -7.93 -1.98
CA MET A 670 -27.56 -8.35 -1.05
C MET A 670 -27.89 -9.72 -0.40
N ALA A 671 -26.86 -10.45 -0.01
CA ALA A 671 -27.00 -11.69 0.78
C ALA A 671 -27.54 -11.42 2.20
N GLY A 672 -27.29 -10.23 2.73
CA GLY A 672 -27.76 -9.84 4.05
C GLY A 672 -27.38 -8.41 4.43
N TYR A 673 -27.68 -8.11 5.68
CA TYR A 673 -27.56 -6.77 6.24
C TYR A 673 -26.78 -6.79 7.56
N LEU A 674 -26.14 -5.68 7.89
CA LEU A 674 -25.37 -5.48 9.10
C LEU A 674 -25.82 -4.22 9.84
N LEU A 675 -26.00 -4.32 11.16
CA LEU A 675 -26.08 -3.18 12.07
C LEU A 675 -24.93 -3.27 13.08
N SER A 676 -24.15 -2.21 13.20
CA SER A 676 -22.97 -2.18 14.08
C SER A 676 -23.18 -1.18 15.22
N PHE A 677 -23.20 -1.68 16.43
CA PHE A 677 -23.38 -0.88 17.65
C PHE A 677 -22.02 -0.71 18.35
N THR A 678 -21.60 0.53 18.52
CA THR A 678 -20.24 0.87 18.97
C THR A 678 -20.23 1.72 20.24
N ILE A 679 -20.79 2.94 20.16
CA ILE A 679 -20.79 3.92 21.26
C ILE A 679 -22.19 4.13 21.84
N GLU A 680 -23.20 3.49 21.28
CA GLU A 680 -24.61 3.62 21.66
C GLU A 680 -24.90 3.00 23.03
N ASN A 681 -25.74 3.67 23.80
CA ASN A 681 -26.28 3.12 25.00
C ASN A 681 -27.54 2.24 24.74
N VAL A 682 -28.02 1.55 25.75
CA VAL A 682 -29.14 0.59 25.65
C VAL A 682 -30.41 1.23 25.08
N ASP A 683 -30.75 2.47 25.47
CA ASP A 683 -31.98 3.14 25.01
C ASP A 683 -31.86 3.56 23.53
N GLU A 684 -30.69 3.98 23.11
CA GLU A 684 -30.40 4.25 21.70
C GLU A 684 -30.51 2.97 20.85
N ILE A 685 -29.99 1.85 21.34
CA ILE A 685 -30.12 0.53 20.67
C ILE A 685 -31.59 0.17 20.50
N LYS A 686 -32.39 0.23 21.55
CA LYS A 686 -33.82 -0.06 21.47
C LYS A 686 -34.53 0.80 20.44
N ARG A 687 -34.22 2.11 20.37
CA ARG A 687 -34.77 3.03 19.37
C ARG A 687 -34.38 2.62 17.95
N ILE A 688 -33.13 2.24 17.73
CA ILE A 688 -32.62 1.80 16.41
C ILE A 688 -33.25 0.47 16.01
N MET A 689 -33.40 -0.47 16.95
CA MET A 689 -34.07 -1.76 16.71
C MET A 689 -35.54 -1.56 16.34
N LYS A 690 -36.23 -0.62 16.97
CA LYS A 690 -37.61 -0.25 16.59
C LYS A 690 -37.67 0.30 15.16
N ASN A 691 -36.71 1.16 14.78
CA ASN A 691 -36.61 1.67 13.42
C ASN A 691 -36.28 0.55 12.40
N LEU A 692 -35.46 -0.42 12.76
CA LEU A 692 -35.20 -1.60 11.93
C LEU A 692 -36.49 -2.42 11.74
N ILE A 693 -37.26 -2.69 12.78
CA ILE A 693 -38.55 -3.40 12.73
C ILE A 693 -39.50 -2.68 11.77
N SER A 694 -39.68 -1.36 11.92
CA SER A 694 -40.52 -0.58 11.01
C SER A 694 -40.02 -0.62 9.58
N CYS A 695 -38.70 -0.50 9.38
CA CYS A 695 -38.08 -0.64 8.06
C CYS A 695 -38.38 -2.03 7.44
N LEU A 696 -38.16 -3.11 8.16
CA LEU A 696 -38.39 -4.48 7.66
C LEU A 696 -39.87 -4.74 7.34
N LYS A 697 -40.78 -4.14 8.09
CA LYS A 697 -42.25 -4.18 7.82
C LYS A 697 -42.68 -3.29 6.67
N GLY A 698 -41.78 -2.47 6.09
CA GLY A 698 -42.11 -1.51 5.04
C GLY A 698 -42.84 -0.27 5.52
N GLU A 699 -42.82 0.01 6.83
CA GLU A 699 -43.40 1.19 7.45
C GLU A 699 -42.46 2.39 7.26
N LYS A 700 -43.00 3.60 7.39
CA LYS A 700 -42.21 4.82 7.31
C LYS A 700 -41.30 4.94 8.55
N VAL A 701 -39.98 5.02 8.31
CA VAL A 701 -39.00 5.28 9.36
C VAL A 701 -38.67 6.75 9.41
N GLU A 702 -38.86 7.37 10.55
CA GLU A 702 -38.46 8.76 10.81
C GLU A 702 -37.17 8.78 11.62
N GLN A 703 -36.10 9.24 10.99
CA GLN A 703 -34.80 9.41 11.61
C GLN A 703 -34.31 10.85 11.48
N ASN A 704 -33.80 11.38 12.59
CA ASN A 704 -33.10 12.66 12.65
C ASN A 704 -31.65 12.39 13.05
N ASP A 705 -30.77 13.31 12.72
CA ASP A 705 -29.35 13.27 13.13
C ASP A 705 -28.60 12.02 12.64
N PHE A 706 -28.65 11.74 11.34
CA PHE A 706 -27.92 10.66 10.69
C PHE A 706 -27.32 11.11 9.34
N THR A 707 -26.48 10.28 8.73
CA THR A 707 -25.90 10.49 7.40
C THR A 707 -26.08 9.24 6.53
N TYR A 708 -26.27 9.44 5.24
CA TYR A 708 -26.20 8.36 4.24
C TYR A 708 -24.75 7.99 3.84
N GLY A 709 -23.73 8.59 4.47
CA GLY A 709 -22.34 8.35 4.09
C GLY A 709 -22.07 8.63 2.62
N HIS A 710 -21.53 7.64 1.92
CA HIS A 710 -21.28 7.71 0.47
C HIS A 710 -22.36 7.06 -0.39
N PHE A 711 -23.42 6.49 0.21
CA PHE A 711 -24.43 5.71 -0.51
C PHE A 711 -25.06 6.46 -1.71
N HIS A 712 -25.28 7.78 -1.59
CA HIS A 712 -25.82 8.58 -2.68
C HIS A 712 -24.77 9.32 -3.51
N ARG A 713 -23.61 9.67 -2.94
CA ARG A 713 -22.62 10.55 -3.59
C ARG A 713 -21.35 9.85 -4.06
N GLY A 714 -20.94 8.78 -3.38
CA GLY A 714 -19.66 8.10 -3.65
C GLY A 714 -18.43 8.92 -3.25
N VAL A 715 -17.27 8.49 -3.74
CA VAL A 715 -15.97 9.17 -3.57
C VAL A 715 -15.29 9.39 -4.92
N ASP A 716 -14.48 10.45 -4.94
CA ASP A 716 -13.62 10.76 -6.10
C ASP A 716 -12.44 9.77 -6.18
#